data_26245f635a97f66d0de8d86dc4bdc603
#
_entry.id   26245f635a97f66d0de8d86dc4bdc603
#
_cell.length_a   1.000
_cell.length_b   1.000
_cell.length_c   1.000
_cell.angle_alpha   90.00
_cell.angle_beta   90.00
_cell.angle_gamma   90.00
#
_symmetry.space_group_name_H-M   'P 1'
#
loop_
_entity.id
_entity.type
_entity.pdbx_description
1 polymer ?
#
loop_
_entity_poly.entity_id
_entity_poly.type
_entity_poly.pdbx_seq_one_letter_code
_entity_poly.pdbx_strand_id
1 'polypeptide(L)'
;MLLLSVLTTGAQVKREQRAVWMSAYVSDWPASKITSTNANTLKLACQKMLDTLAANNMNTVYYHVRAMCDAMYNSAYEPWSSYIVAKRGDVPVFDPLEWIVQEAHKRGIELYAWVNPYRYSPSGSSWGESELDYVHTHPEWLLTTDYETVLNPGIPEVRQRVVDVCKDIITKYDVDGLVFDDYFYNQGGCSMTLDADLYKAYKANGGTLSQADWRRENVNQMVADVNAMIKSTKPWVRFGIGPAGVACSAADVAAKYGVDPSPGVDWQYNQIYSDPMAWVSRGTIDFISPQVYWNTAGNFDEVTQWWGMVGKKFNRHVYISQTCSSFNSTGWDLPEFSTQVQVMRDAGNLGMVYFKYSTWRNNNATLDGKVWALRRWLKAKVFNTPALCPAPQWIAPPVQYGTVSNCRREGDTLRWDAVDNVRYAIYAIPDGVSDADFRCQPQYLLGFTYPNFYAIKAEYAQNHRFAVSILDRWENEFAPVLAGAESHQAQKPVITAPAYGATVPMLSPLSWTTDGNTHTVEVFSDADCKHTVAHLEVPDTSVVISQIPGITPGTYYWRVSSQGLNLSAATSDVSKFTCEPMKITSPATGASNVELTPQFAWSQAADGALYTLNISSKSTMASPEYSVQTSSPFHQVPKFKLAGGTTYYAQVVAKLGEGTDQTDVMSFTTKNVVPPVPVFVKPDADGVTLHASDAISVVPEEGAQSLRVEISTSLSFPTRTTWKATLDEGVFATVPIGEMTGTGSPADGKTYYVRARYAYGTAGSTTPSYTDYSPYRIFKYVKAIPGDVDANGVVNVSDITALVNMILAH
;
A
#
# COMPACT_ATOMS: atom_id res chain seq x y z
N MET A 1 -21.77 -35.70 12.30
CA MET A 1 -21.69 -34.26 12.07
C MET A 1 -20.30 -33.95 11.46
N LEU A 2 -20.19 -34.06 10.12
CA LEU A 2 -18.94 -33.80 9.41
C LEU A 2 -18.76 -32.28 9.36
N LEU A 3 -17.73 -31.75 10.01
CA LEU A 3 -17.22 -30.38 9.73
C LEU A 3 -16.58 -30.39 8.33
N LEU A 4 -17.31 -29.92 7.34
CA LEU A 4 -16.66 -29.41 6.12
C LEU A 4 -15.84 -28.18 6.51
N SER A 5 -14.54 -28.33 6.57
CA SER A 5 -13.62 -27.19 6.51
C SER A 5 -13.78 -26.55 5.12
N VAL A 6 -14.51 -25.46 5.05
CA VAL A 6 -14.50 -24.57 3.89
C VAL A 6 -13.07 -24.00 3.85
N LEU A 7 -12.23 -24.63 3.03
CA LEU A 7 -11.00 -23.99 2.56
C LEU A 7 -11.44 -22.74 1.79
N THR A 8 -11.28 -21.59 2.36
CA THR A 8 -11.37 -20.32 1.63
C THR A 8 -10.32 -20.37 0.53
N THR A 9 -10.76 -20.76 -0.67
CA THR A 9 -9.95 -20.53 -1.88
C THR A 9 -9.77 -19.01 -1.97
N GLY A 10 -8.53 -18.54 -1.83
CA GLY A 10 -8.22 -17.11 -1.98
C GLY A 10 -8.87 -16.58 -3.24
N ALA A 11 -9.40 -15.37 -3.20
CA ALA A 11 -10.08 -14.75 -4.32
C ALA A 11 -9.20 -14.85 -5.57
N GLN A 12 -9.76 -15.35 -6.68
CA GLN A 12 -9.06 -15.42 -7.96
C GLN A 12 -8.91 -13.99 -8.50
N VAL A 13 -7.69 -13.62 -8.87
CA VAL A 13 -7.36 -12.28 -9.32
C VAL A 13 -7.22 -12.27 -10.84
N LYS A 14 -7.96 -11.38 -11.52
CA LYS A 14 -7.92 -11.25 -12.99
C LYS A 14 -6.60 -10.63 -13.47
N ARG A 15 -6.10 -9.61 -12.74
CA ARG A 15 -4.89 -8.85 -13.11
C ARG A 15 -3.89 -8.85 -11.97
N GLU A 16 -2.71 -9.39 -12.23
CA GLU A 16 -1.63 -9.49 -11.25
C GLU A 16 -0.32 -9.77 -11.97
N GLN A 17 0.70 -8.96 -11.78
CA GLN A 17 2.02 -9.28 -12.30
C GLN A 17 2.66 -10.38 -11.46
N ARG A 18 3.08 -11.45 -12.11
CA ARG A 18 3.75 -12.62 -11.52
C ARG A 18 5.06 -12.82 -12.22
N ALA A 19 6.11 -12.24 -11.68
CA ALA A 19 7.39 -12.12 -12.35
C ALA A 19 8.52 -12.87 -11.64
N VAL A 20 9.57 -13.16 -12.38
CA VAL A 20 10.86 -13.60 -11.85
C VAL A 20 11.97 -12.76 -12.44
N TRP A 21 13.00 -12.47 -11.64
CA TRP A 21 14.28 -11.99 -12.13
C TRP A 21 15.07 -13.15 -12.72
N MET A 22 15.62 -12.97 -13.91
CA MET A 22 16.45 -13.95 -14.59
C MET A 22 17.76 -13.30 -15.01
N SER A 23 18.85 -13.74 -14.40
CA SER A 23 20.16 -13.11 -14.57
C SER A 23 21.16 -13.99 -15.31
N ALA A 24 21.77 -13.47 -16.36
CA ALA A 24 22.95 -14.08 -16.96
C ALA A 24 24.21 -13.91 -16.07
N TYR A 25 24.30 -12.80 -15.35
CA TYR A 25 25.40 -12.48 -14.42
C TYR A 25 25.53 -13.51 -13.28
N VAL A 26 24.43 -13.98 -12.73
CA VAL A 26 24.41 -15.02 -11.69
C VAL A 26 23.94 -16.38 -12.23
N SER A 27 24.13 -16.62 -13.53
CA SER A 27 24.02 -17.91 -14.21
C SER A 27 22.62 -18.54 -14.20
N ASP A 28 21.54 -17.75 -14.31
CA ASP A 28 20.23 -18.31 -14.60
C ASP A 28 20.15 -18.72 -16.08
N TRP A 29 20.32 -17.76 -17.00
CA TRP A 29 20.39 -18.04 -18.44
C TRP A 29 20.97 -16.83 -19.19
N PRO A 30 21.90 -17.06 -20.16
CA PRO A 30 22.57 -18.32 -20.46
C PRO A 30 23.42 -18.80 -19.27
N ALA A 31 23.35 -20.11 -18.97
CA ALA A 31 24.09 -20.68 -17.83
C ALA A 31 25.58 -20.93 -18.12
N SER A 32 26.04 -20.64 -19.33
CA SER A 32 27.44 -20.74 -19.78
C SER A 32 27.67 -19.85 -21.00
N LYS A 33 28.93 -19.65 -21.37
CA LYS A 33 29.31 -18.92 -22.58
C LYS A 33 28.66 -19.56 -23.81
N ILE A 34 28.11 -18.70 -24.70
CA ILE A 34 27.46 -19.14 -25.94
C ILE A 34 28.52 -19.49 -26.98
N THR A 35 28.50 -20.75 -27.43
CA THR A 35 29.41 -21.26 -28.44
C THR A 35 28.62 -22.01 -29.54
N SER A 36 29.26 -22.27 -30.68
CA SER A 36 28.62 -23.06 -31.76
C SER A 36 28.23 -24.47 -31.32
N THR A 37 28.93 -25.03 -30.35
CA THR A 37 28.71 -26.40 -29.86
C THR A 37 27.57 -26.52 -28.86
N ASN A 38 27.24 -25.48 -28.11
CA ASN A 38 26.19 -25.49 -27.06
C ASN A 38 24.99 -24.62 -27.36
N ALA A 39 24.96 -23.87 -28.44
CA ALA A 39 23.88 -22.92 -28.74
C ALA A 39 22.49 -23.57 -28.71
N ASN A 40 22.33 -24.74 -29.33
CA ASN A 40 21.04 -25.44 -29.32
C ASN A 40 20.65 -25.92 -27.91
N THR A 41 21.61 -26.36 -27.11
CA THR A 41 21.35 -26.78 -25.72
C THR A 41 20.89 -25.59 -24.87
N LEU A 42 21.51 -24.41 -25.02
CA LEU A 42 21.10 -23.19 -24.32
C LEU A 42 19.74 -22.72 -24.77
N LYS A 43 19.43 -22.76 -26.06
CA LYS A 43 18.10 -22.46 -26.61
C LYS A 43 17.01 -23.38 -26.04
N LEU A 44 17.24 -24.69 -26.00
CA LEU A 44 16.34 -25.67 -25.39
C LEU A 44 16.20 -25.44 -23.87
N ALA A 45 17.26 -25.05 -23.18
CA ALA A 45 17.19 -24.70 -21.76
C ALA A 45 16.29 -23.50 -21.53
N CYS A 46 16.43 -22.45 -22.33
CA CYS A 46 15.54 -21.26 -22.28
C CYS A 46 14.06 -21.66 -22.45
N GLN A 47 13.76 -22.44 -23.49
CA GLN A 47 12.39 -22.94 -23.73
C GLN A 47 11.83 -23.66 -22.52
N LYS A 48 12.58 -24.60 -21.91
CA LYS A 48 12.15 -25.33 -20.70
C LYS A 48 11.95 -24.42 -19.49
N MET A 49 12.76 -23.35 -19.36
CA MET A 49 12.59 -22.36 -18.30
C MET A 49 11.29 -21.60 -18.49
N LEU A 50 11.01 -21.10 -19.68
CA LEU A 50 9.77 -20.39 -20.00
C LEU A 50 8.54 -21.31 -19.93
N ASP A 51 8.62 -22.57 -20.36
CA ASP A 51 7.58 -23.59 -20.16
C ASP A 51 7.27 -23.80 -18.66
N THR A 52 8.32 -23.79 -17.82
CA THR A 52 8.16 -23.91 -16.37
C THR A 52 7.43 -22.71 -15.78
N LEU A 53 7.73 -21.50 -16.25
CA LEU A 53 7.05 -20.28 -15.81
C LEU A 53 5.57 -20.29 -16.22
N ALA A 54 5.29 -20.53 -17.50
CA ALA A 54 3.93 -20.61 -18.03
C ALA A 54 3.09 -21.69 -17.31
N ALA A 55 3.70 -22.90 -17.10
CA ALA A 55 3.04 -23.99 -16.37
C ALA A 55 2.72 -23.65 -14.91
N ASN A 56 3.33 -22.64 -14.31
CA ASN A 56 3.06 -22.16 -12.95
C ASN A 56 2.34 -20.80 -12.91
N ASN A 57 1.71 -20.42 -14.01
CA ASN A 57 0.90 -19.19 -14.16
C ASN A 57 1.71 -17.90 -13.87
N MET A 58 3.04 -17.95 -14.13
CA MET A 58 3.87 -16.72 -14.18
C MET A 58 3.67 -16.06 -15.56
N ASN A 59 3.65 -14.74 -15.60
CA ASN A 59 3.32 -13.98 -16.81
C ASN A 59 4.41 -12.99 -17.25
N THR A 60 5.46 -12.79 -16.46
CA THR A 60 6.51 -11.82 -16.76
C THR A 60 7.90 -12.34 -16.39
N VAL A 61 8.91 -11.97 -17.18
CA VAL A 61 10.33 -12.19 -16.88
C VAL A 61 11.09 -10.87 -16.94
N TYR A 62 11.86 -10.58 -15.90
CA TYR A 62 12.85 -9.50 -15.88
C TYR A 62 14.21 -10.08 -16.28
N TYR A 63 14.57 -9.96 -17.55
CA TYR A 63 15.80 -10.56 -18.10
C TYR A 63 16.95 -9.56 -18.12
N HIS A 64 18.07 -9.91 -17.50
CA HIS A 64 19.25 -9.06 -17.36
C HIS A 64 19.97 -8.89 -18.69
N VAL A 65 19.88 -7.71 -19.28
CA VAL A 65 20.44 -7.38 -20.59
C VAL A 65 21.68 -6.48 -20.50
N ARG A 66 21.87 -5.77 -19.38
CA ARG A 66 22.99 -4.86 -19.15
C ARG A 66 23.39 -4.92 -17.68
N ALA A 67 24.47 -5.64 -17.37
CA ALA A 67 24.90 -5.86 -16.00
C ALA A 67 25.98 -4.87 -15.54
N MET A 68 27.01 -4.64 -16.38
CA MET A 68 28.20 -3.85 -16.04
C MET A 68 28.70 -3.05 -17.25
N CYS A 69 27.88 -2.14 -17.76
CA CYS A 69 28.14 -1.43 -18.99
C CYS A 69 28.59 -2.36 -20.11
N ASP A 70 27.90 -3.47 -20.22
CA ASP A 70 28.07 -4.52 -21.21
C ASP A 70 26.71 -5.05 -21.66
N ALA A 71 26.65 -5.71 -22.79
CA ALA A 71 25.39 -6.09 -23.40
C ALA A 71 25.22 -7.61 -23.51
N MET A 72 24.00 -8.07 -23.20
CA MET A 72 23.51 -9.41 -23.52
C MET A 72 22.63 -9.38 -24.78
N TYR A 73 22.89 -8.41 -25.65
CA TYR A 73 22.16 -8.13 -26.90
C TYR A 73 23.09 -7.40 -27.88
N ASN A 74 22.70 -7.27 -29.13
CA ASN A 74 23.50 -6.57 -30.12
C ASN A 74 23.44 -5.04 -29.93
N SER A 75 24.26 -4.52 -29.02
CA SER A 75 24.33 -3.12 -28.64
C SER A 75 25.09 -2.28 -29.69
N ALA A 76 24.60 -1.05 -29.92
CA ALA A 76 25.33 -0.07 -30.70
C ALA A 76 26.41 0.68 -29.89
N TYR A 77 26.43 0.55 -28.56
CA TYR A 77 27.23 1.39 -27.66
C TYR A 77 28.21 0.65 -26.79
N GLU A 78 27.93 -0.59 -26.45
CA GLU A 78 28.66 -1.34 -25.41
C GLU A 78 29.03 -2.71 -25.89
N PRO A 79 30.16 -3.30 -25.38
CA PRO A 79 30.65 -4.59 -25.83
C PRO A 79 29.72 -5.74 -25.37
N TRP A 80 29.71 -6.83 -26.10
CA TRP A 80 29.14 -8.08 -25.67
C TRP A 80 29.73 -8.52 -24.32
N SER A 81 28.88 -8.94 -23.41
CA SER A 81 29.27 -9.28 -22.04
C SER A 81 30.13 -10.53 -21.95
N SER A 82 31.21 -10.44 -21.19
CA SER A 82 32.03 -11.62 -20.85
C SER A 82 31.27 -12.70 -20.06
N TYR A 83 30.08 -12.42 -19.58
CA TYR A 83 29.19 -13.43 -18.96
C TYR A 83 28.62 -14.41 -20.00
N ILE A 84 28.47 -13.99 -21.24
CA ILE A 84 27.86 -14.81 -22.32
C ILE A 84 28.84 -15.16 -23.44
N VAL A 85 30.01 -14.52 -23.52
CA VAL A 85 31.05 -14.81 -24.52
C VAL A 85 32.40 -15.12 -23.84
N ALA A 86 33.34 -15.70 -24.57
CA ALA A 86 34.63 -16.07 -24.03
C ALA A 86 35.47 -14.86 -23.63
N LYS A 87 35.57 -13.87 -24.51
CA LYS A 87 36.24 -12.59 -24.30
C LYS A 87 35.21 -11.47 -24.47
N ARG A 88 35.25 -10.45 -23.59
CA ARG A 88 34.38 -9.28 -23.66
C ARG A 88 34.51 -8.59 -25.02
N GLY A 89 33.38 -8.40 -25.68
CA GLY A 89 33.30 -7.84 -27.02
C GLY A 89 33.24 -8.88 -28.16
N ASP A 90 33.55 -10.17 -27.92
CA ASP A 90 33.32 -11.21 -28.92
C ASP A 90 31.83 -11.34 -29.25
N VAL A 91 31.52 -11.61 -30.52
CA VAL A 91 30.12 -11.75 -30.96
C VAL A 91 29.62 -13.18 -30.73
N PRO A 92 28.53 -13.40 -29.98
CA PRO A 92 27.95 -14.72 -29.78
C PRO A 92 27.33 -15.26 -31.10
N VAL A 93 27.18 -16.59 -31.23
CA VAL A 93 26.56 -17.24 -32.39
C VAL A 93 25.04 -17.01 -32.51
N PHE A 94 24.40 -16.47 -31.50
CA PHE A 94 23.03 -15.98 -31.55
C PHE A 94 22.84 -14.87 -30.53
N ASP A 95 21.89 -13.97 -30.78
CA ASP A 95 21.49 -12.90 -29.87
C ASP A 95 20.53 -13.48 -28.80
N PRO A 96 20.95 -13.52 -27.52
CA PRO A 96 20.10 -14.10 -26.49
C PRO A 96 18.84 -13.27 -26.20
N LEU A 97 18.85 -11.93 -26.32
CA LEU A 97 17.68 -11.11 -26.10
C LEU A 97 16.64 -11.34 -27.21
N GLU A 98 17.06 -11.37 -28.47
CA GLU A 98 16.17 -11.67 -29.58
C GLU A 98 15.49 -13.04 -29.38
N TRP A 99 16.27 -14.06 -28.99
CA TRP A 99 15.76 -15.39 -28.77
C TRP A 99 14.75 -15.48 -27.64
N ILE A 100 15.06 -14.93 -26.46
CA ILE A 100 14.20 -15.05 -25.29
C ILE A 100 12.90 -14.26 -25.44
N VAL A 101 12.92 -13.08 -26.10
CA VAL A 101 11.71 -12.30 -26.39
C VAL A 101 10.73 -13.13 -27.21
N GLN A 102 11.18 -13.71 -28.33
CA GLN A 102 10.35 -14.53 -29.21
C GLN A 102 9.79 -15.75 -28.48
N GLU A 103 10.58 -16.43 -27.67
CA GLU A 103 10.16 -17.63 -26.94
C GLU A 103 9.23 -17.30 -25.76
N ALA A 104 9.41 -16.15 -25.12
CA ALA A 104 8.50 -15.66 -24.08
C ALA A 104 7.11 -15.32 -24.66
N HIS A 105 7.07 -14.58 -25.77
CA HIS A 105 5.83 -14.19 -26.45
C HIS A 105 5.04 -15.40 -26.95
N LYS A 106 5.68 -16.45 -27.47
CA LYS A 106 5.01 -17.71 -27.85
C LYS A 106 4.22 -18.34 -26.70
N ARG A 107 4.59 -18.04 -25.46
CA ARG A 107 3.96 -18.55 -24.22
C ARG A 107 3.08 -17.54 -23.52
N GLY A 108 2.88 -16.37 -24.12
CA GLY A 108 2.12 -15.28 -23.52
C GLY A 108 2.82 -14.59 -22.33
N ILE A 109 4.14 -14.77 -22.18
CA ILE A 109 4.96 -14.18 -21.13
C ILE A 109 5.51 -12.85 -21.63
N GLU A 110 5.33 -11.77 -20.85
CA GLU A 110 5.98 -10.48 -21.09
C GLU A 110 7.46 -10.53 -20.73
N LEU A 111 8.29 -9.84 -21.50
CA LEU A 111 9.71 -9.72 -21.24
C LEU A 111 10.12 -8.27 -21.00
N TYR A 112 10.66 -8.03 -19.80
CA TYR A 112 11.21 -6.74 -19.39
C TYR A 112 12.73 -6.81 -19.42
N ALA A 113 13.36 -5.88 -20.12
CA ALA A 113 14.81 -5.77 -20.18
C ALA A 113 15.33 -5.14 -18.87
N TRP A 114 16.08 -5.92 -18.10
CA TRP A 114 16.70 -5.46 -16.85
C TRP A 114 18.06 -4.83 -17.14
N VAL A 115 18.22 -3.57 -16.72
CA VAL A 115 19.37 -2.72 -16.97
C VAL A 115 19.91 -2.17 -15.65
N ASN A 116 21.22 -2.31 -15.41
CA ASN A 116 21.93 -1.55 -14.37
C ASN A 116 22.44 -0.25 -14.99
N PRO A 117 21.91 0.94 -14.64
CA PRO A 117 22.14 2.16 -15.42
C PRO A 117 23.59 2.67 -15.36
N TYR A 118 24.32 2.45 -14.26
CA TYR A 118 25.64 3.03 -14.06
C TYR A 118 26.72 2.05 -13.67
N ARG A 119 26.40 0.83 -13.27
CA ARG A 119 27.35 -0.14 -12.78
C ARG A 119 28.34 -0.54 -13.86
N TYR A 120 29.66 -0.33 -13.61
CA TYR A 120 30.73 -0.61 -14.57
C TYR A 120 31.53 -1.84 -14.19
N SER A 121 32.09 -1.91 -12.97
CA SER A 121 32.85 -3.08 -12.53
C SER A 121 32.83 -3.25 -11.01
N PRO A 122 32.88 -4.50 -10.47
CA PRO A 122 33.08 -4.73 -9.05
C PRO A 122 34.52 -4.35 -8.64
N SER A 123 34.77 -4.23 -7.32
CA SER A 123 36.09 -3.99 -6.76
C SER A 123 37.14 -4.98 -7.25
N GLY A 124 38.32 -4.47 -7.54
CA GLY A 124 39.46 -5.27 -8.01
C GLY A 124 39.34 -5.82 -9.42
N SER A 125 38.28 -5.46 -10.14
CA SER A 125 38.09 -5.79 -11.55
C SER A 125 38.31 -4.56 -12.43
N SER A 126 39.00 -4.71 -13.51
CA SER A 126 39.11 -3.69 -14.57
C SER A 126 38.64 -4.29 -15.88
N TRP A 127 37.70 -3.62 -16.53
CA TRP A 127 37.38 -3.91 -17.91
C TRP A 127 38.40 -3.17 -18.81
N GLY A 128 38.67 -3.66 -19.99
CA GLY A 128 39.67 -3.11 -20.92
C GLY A 128 40.03 -4.10 -22.01
N GLU A 129 39.22 -5.19 -22.10
CA GLU A 129 39.42 -6.22 -23.13
C GLU A 129 38.81 -5.81 -24.48
N SER A 130 37.86 -4.89 -24.49
CA SER A 130 37.19 -4.37 -25.68
C SER A 130 37.56 -2.92 -25.89
N GLU A 131 37.79 -2.51 -27.14
CA GLU A 131 38.00 -1.12 -27.54
C GLU A 131 36.75 -0.23 -27.21
N LEU A 132 35.59 -0.83 -27.02
CA LEU A 132 34.35 -0.12 -26.61
C LEU A 132 34.25 0.11 -25.11
N ASP A 133 35.13 -0.46 -24.29
CA ASP A 133 35.11 -0.25 -22.84
C ASP A 133 35.37 1.22 -22.47
N TYR A 134 34.62 1.73 -21.49
CA TYR A 134 34.71 3.14 -21.09
C TYR A 134 36.07 3.52 -20.52
N VAL A 135 36.86 2.58 -20.00
CA VAL A 135 38.25 2.84 -19.61
C VAL A 135 39.13 3.31 -20.80
N HIS A 136 38.77 2.94 -22.03
CA HIS A 136 39.45 3.40 -23.26
C HIS A 136 38.75 4.60 -23.90
N THR A 137 37.39 4.57 -23.95
CA THR A 137 36.63 5.56 -24.71
C THR A 137 36.30 6.83 -23.90
N HIS A 138 36.06 6.68 -22.60
CA HIS A 138 35.61 7.73 -21.70
C HIS A 138 36.10 7.49 -20.25
N PRO A 139 37.41 7.46 -19.98
CA PRO A 139 37.92 7.26 -18.63
C PRO A 139 37.45 8.32 -17.63
N GLU A 140 37.15 9.52 -18.09
CA GLU A 140 36.63 10.66 -17.31
C GLU A 140 35.19 10.41 -16.80
N TRP A 141 34.48 9.43 -17.34
CA TRP A 141 33.12 9.06 -16.88
C TRP A 141 33.14 8.16 -15.65
N LEU A 142 34.31 7.57 -15.30
CA LEU A 142 34.42 6.56 -14.27
C LEU A 142 34.52 7.16 -12.88
N LEU A 143 33.69 6.71 -11.97
CA LEU A 143 33.69 7.05 -10.55
C LEU A 143 34.06 5.80 -9.76
N THR A 144 35.32 5.72 -9.33
CA THR A 144 35.88 4.53 -8.71
C THR A 144 36.01 4.69 -7.20
N THR A 145 35.58 3.68 -6.46
CA THR A 145 35.78 3.51 -5.02
C THR A 145 36.45 2.17 -4.72
N ASP A 146 36.79 1.92 -3.46
CA ASP A 146 37.29 0.60 -3.05
C ASP A 146 36.26 -0.54 -3.21
N TYR A 147 34.98 -0.18 -3.35
CA TYR A 147 33.87 -1.13 -3.46
C TYR A 147 33.55 -1.51 -4.91
N GLU A 148 33.45 -0.52 -5.79
CA GLU A 148 33.10 -0.72 -7.22
C GLU A 148 33.44 0.53 -8.05
N THR A 149 33.36 0.37 -9.36
CA THR A 149 33.38 1.50 -10.31
C THR A 149 32.00 1.63 -10.95
N VAL A 150 31.49 2.87 -11.01
CA VAL A 150 30.25 3.23 -11.71
C VAL A 150 30.51 4.33 -12.72
N LEU A 151 29.62 4.52 -13.70
CA LEU A 151 29.60 5.74 -14.48
C LEU A 151 29.07 6.89 -13.61
N ASN A 152 29.67 8.08 -13.71
CA ASN A 152 29.35 9.23 -12.88
C ASN A 152 28.02 9.90 -13.29
N PRO A 153 26.92 9.77 -12.51
CA PRO A 153 25.63 10.35 -12.86
C PRO A 153 25.64 11.90 -12.90
N GLY A 154 26.64 12.53 -12.31
CA GLY A 154 26.83 13.98 -12.33
C GLY A 154 27.16 14.53 -13.74
N ILE A 155 27.62 13.67 -14.65
CA ILE A 155 28.01 14.04 -16.03
C ILE A 155 26.79 13.94 -16.95
N PRO A 156 26.38 15.02 -17.64
CA PRO A 156 25.21 15.00 -18.53
C PRO A 156 25.30 13.93 -19.63
N GLU A 157 26.47 13.77 -20.24
CA GLU A 157 26.74 12.82 -21.32
C GLU A 157 26.58 11.36 -20.83
N VAL A 158 26.90 11.08 -19.56
CA VAL A 158 26.67 9.78 -18.94
C VAL A 158 25.16 9.50 -18.81
N ARG A 159 24.38 10.49 -18.35
CA ARG A 159 22.92 10.35 -18.31
C ARG A 159 22.32 10.13 -19.69
N GLN A 160 22.79 10.89 -20.69
CA GLN A 160 22.36 10.71 -22.09
C GLN A 160 22.72 9.32 -22.62
N ARG A 161 23.90 8.78 -22.28
CA ARG A 161 24.32 7.43 -22.68
C ARG A 161 23.36 6.36 -22.15
N VAL A 162 22.84 6.50 -20.91
CA VAL A 162 21.81 5.58 -20.38
C VAL A 162 20.53 5.66 -21.21
N VAL A 163 20.10 6.87 -21.58
CA VAL A 163 18.94 7.09 -22.46
C VAL A 163 19.16 6.42 -23.82
N ASP A 164 20.33 6.59 -24.41
CA ASP A 164 20.69 6.04 -25.74
C ASP A 164 20.70 4.51 -25.71
N VAL A 165 21.26 3.90 -24.67
CA VAL A 165 21.26 2.45 -24.47
C VAL A 165 19.84 1.90 -24.33
N CYS A 166 19.00 2.55 -23.51
CA CYS A 166 17.60 2.17 -23.37
C CYS A 166 16.82 2.30 -24.69
N LYS A 167 17.08 3.37 -25.45
CA LYS A 167 16.50 3.56 -26.78
C LYS A 167 16.93 2.48 -27.77
N ASP A 168 18.20 2.10 -27.76
CA ASP A 168 18.74 1.04 -28.60
C ASP A 168 18.01 -0.29 -28.34
N ILE A 169 17.83 -0.66 -27.06
CA ILE A 169 17.09 -1.86 -26.65
C ILE A 169 15.67 -1.85 -27.20
N ILE A 170 14.87 -0.83 -26.86
CA ILE A 170 13.44 -0.81 -27.20
C ILE A 170 13.21 -0.64 -28.70
N THR A 171 14.15 -0.04 -29.43
CA THR A 171 14.02 0.12 -30.90
C THR A 171 14.27 -1.19 -31.62
N LYS A 172 15.29 -1.94 -31.20
CA LYS A 172 15.71 -3.19 -31.86
C LYS A 172 14.88 -4.40 -31.47
N TYR A 173 14.38 -4.44 -30.21
CA TYR A 173 13.70 -5.60 -29.65
C TYR A 173 12.26 -5.28 -29.26
N ASP A 174 11.40 -6.28 -29.36
CA ASP A 174 9.99 -6.17 -28.95
C ASP A 174 9.82 -6.51 -27.47
N VAL A 175 10.56 -5.79 -26.61
CA VAL A 175 10.40 -5.91 -25.15
C VAL A 175 9.12 -5.20 -24.68
N ASP A 176 8.47 -5.74 -23.65
CA ASP A 176 7.24 -5.21 -23.08
C ASP A 176 7.51 -4.16 -22.00
N GLY A 177 8.75 -4.16 -21.44
CA GLY A 177 9.16 -3.17 -20.44
C GLY A 177 10.67 -3.04 -20.31
N LEU A 178 11.07 -2.00 -19.60
CA LEU A 178 12.40 -1.79 -19.06
C LEU A 178 12.32 -1.74 -17.54
N VAL A 179 13.29 -2.34 -16.84
CA VAL A 179 13.39 -2.27 -15.40
C VAL A 179 14.83 -1.97 -14.99
N PHE A 180 15.00 -0.96 -14.14
CA PHE A 180 16.30 -0.71 -13.50
C PHE A 180 16.39 -1.43 -12.16
N ASP A 181 17.63 -1.75 -11.76
CA ASP A 181 17.98 -2.23 -10.43
C ASP A 181 18.27 -1.03 -9.50
N ASP A 182 18.80 -1.30 -8.30
CA ASP A 182 19.16 -0.32 -7.28
C ASP A 182 20.61 0.20 -7.36
N TYR A 183 21.27 0.06 -8.52
CA TYR A 183 22.68 0.46 -8.74
C TYR A 183 22.77 1.85 -9.38
N PHE A 184 22.84 2.92 -8.54
CA PHE A 184 22.99 4.32 -9.02
C PHE A 184 24.39 4.86 -8.72
N TYR A 185 24.61 5.53 -7.58
CA TYR A 185 25.95 5.81 -7.09
C TYR A 185 26.53 4.56 -6.41
N ASN A 186 27.84 4.60 -6.07
CA ASN A 186 28.54 3.45 -5.48
C ASN A 186 27.84 2.93 -4.22
N GLN A 187 27.54 1.66 -4.17
CA GLN A 187 26.84 1.02 -3.05
C GLN A 187 27.63 1.01 -1.74
N GLY A 188 28.97 1.00 -1.81
CA GLY A 188 29.86 1.18 -0.65
C GLY A 188 29.92 2.61 -0.11
N GLY A 189 29.13 3.51 -0.67
CA GLY A 189 29.14 4.94 -0.38
C GLY A 189 30.05 5.74 -1.34
N CYS A 190 29.64 6.97 -1.59
CA CYS A 190 30.35 7.88 -2.49
C CYS A 190 30.80 9.14 -1.73
N SER A 191 32.10 9.26 -1.47
CA SER A 191 32.68 10.46 -0.83
C SER A 191 32.28 11.72 -1.57
N MET A 192 32.00 12.79 -0.84
CA MET A 192 31.66 14.11 -1.41
C MET A 192 32.81 14.73 -2.22
N THR A 193 34.04 14.21 -2.08
CA THR A 193 35.19 14.68 -2.85
C THR A 193 35.27 14.13 -4.25
N LEU A 194 34.64 12.96 -4.53
CA LEU A 194 34.78 12.26 -5.80
C LEU A 194 34.19 13.03 -7.01
N ASP A 195 33.17 13.82 -6.81
CA ASP A 195 32.52 14.65 -7.84
C ASP A 195 32.48 16.14 -7.47
N ALA A 196 33.37 16.57 -6.54
CA ALA A 196 33.40 17.92 -6.01
C ALA A 196 33.57 18.99 -7.07
N ASP A 197 34.37 18.75 -8.10
CA ASP A 197 34.60 19.73 -9.19
C ASP A 197 33.34 19.91 -10.06
N LEU A 198 32.59 18.83 -10.34
CA LEU A 198 31.32 18.92 -11.04
C LEU A 198 30.28 19.68 -10.20
N TYR A 199 30.23 19.40 -8.91
CA TYR A 199 29.33 20.13 -8.01
C TYR A 199 29.72 21.62 -7.91
N LYS A 200 31.02 21.95 -7.84
CA LYS A 200 31.51 23.32 -7.87
C LYS A 200 31.09 24.07 -9.15
N ALA A 201 31.21 23.37 -10.30
CA ALA A 201 30.74 23.91 -11.58
C ALA A 201 29.20 24.13 -11.56
N TYR A 202 28.42 23.20 -11.02
CA TYR A 202 26.99 23.38 -10.83
C TYR A 202 26.65 24.60 -9.99
N LYS A 203 27.38 24.83 -8.87
CA LYS A 203 27.18 26.00 -8.00
C LYS A 203 27.57 27.31 -8.72
N ALA A 204 28.67 27.30 -9.48
CA ALA A 204 29.12 28.46 -10.24
C ALA A 204 28.13 28.90 -11.34
N ASN A 205 27.34 27.94 -11.85
CA ASN A 205 26.26 28.15 -12.81
C ASN A 205 24.90 28.47 -12.15
N GLY A 206 24.91 28.90 -10.87
CA GLY A 206 23.71 29.32 -10.15
C GLY A 206 22.91 28.19 -9.50
N GLY A 207 23.46 26.99 -9.44
CA GLY A 207 22.80 25.82 -8.77
C GLY A 207 22.55 26.08 -7.28
N THR A 208 21.37 25.74 -6.78
CA THR A 208 20.93 26.02 -5.41
C THR A 208 20.96 24.80 -4.49
N LEU A 209 20.88 23.58 -5.04
CA LEU A 209 20.79 22.32 -4.26
C LEU A 209 22.05 22.08 -3.41
N SER A 210 21.88 21.31 -2.33
CA SER A 210 23.01 20.70 -1.63
C SER A 210 23.68 19.66 -2.55
N GLN A 211 24.92 19.23 -2.27
CA GLN A 211 25.60 18.23 -3.10
C GLN A 211 24.85 16.89 -3.09
N ALA A 212 24.28 16.50 -1.94
CA ALA A 212 23.47 15.28 -1.84
C ALA A 212 22.18 15.39 -2.66
N ASP A 213 21.46 16.53 -2.60
CA ASP A 213 20.27 16.74 -3.40
C ASP A 213 20.58 16.87 -4.89
N TRP A 214 21.71 17.47 -5.24
CA TRP A 214 22.20 17.54 -6.61
C TRP A 214 22.49 16.14 -7.18
N ARG A 215 23.09 15.24 -6.39
CA ARG A 215 23.27 13.83 -6.79
C ARG A 215 21.95 13.13 -7.03
N ARG A 216 20.98 13.27 -6.10
CA ARG A 216 19.64 12.72 -6.28
C ARG A 216 18.96 13.26 -7.52
N GLU A 217 19.04 14.57 -7.74
CA GLU A 217 18.41 15.17 -8.91
C GLU A 217 19.06 14.75 -10.23
N ASN A 218 20.37 14.46 -10.27
CA ASN A 218 21.02 13.88 -11.45
C ASN A 218 20.45 12.49 -11.80
N VAL A 219 20.17 11.65 -10.78
CA VAL A 219 19.49 10.35 -10.97
C VAL A 219 18.04 10.57 -11.40
N ASN A 220 17.31 11.45 -10.73
CA ASN A 220 15.91 11.76 -11.05
C ASN A 220 15.75 12.26 -12.49
N GLN A 221 16.67 13.12 -12.95
CA GLN A 221 16.65 13.64 -14.33
C GLN A 221 16.87 12.51 -15.35
N MET A 222 17.85 11.64 -15.12
CA MET A 222 18.06 10.47 -16.00
C MET A 222 16.83 9.59 -16.09
N VAL A 223 16.18 9.30 -14.95
CA VAL A 223 14.94 8.51 -14.91
C VAL A 223 13.84 9.20 -15.72
N ALA A 224 13.69 10.53 -15.57
CA ALA A 224 12.70 11.31 -16.32
C ALA A 224 13.00 11.29 -17.84
N ASP A 225 14.27 11.46 -18.23
CA ASP A 225 14.69 11.46 -19.63
C ASP A 225 14.49 10.08 -20.30
N VAL A 226 14.78 8.98 -19.58
CA VAL A 226 14.50 7.63 -20.06
C VAL A 226 13.00 7.43 -20.24
N ASN A 227 12.17 7.84 -19.29
CA ASN A 227 10.72 7.76 -19.44
C ASN A 227 10.22 8.56 -20.65
N ALA A 228 10.65 9.80 -20.79
CA ALA A 228 10.25 10.65 -21.93
C ALA A 228 10.67 10.04 -23.27
N MET A 229 11.88 9.47 -23.35
CA MET A 229 12.37 8.76 -24.53
C MET A 229 11.49 7.53 -24.85
N ILE A 230 11.14 6.72 -23.84
CA ILE A 230 10.27 5.54 -24.02
C ILE A 230 8.91 5.99 -24.57
N LYS A 231 8.26 6.98 -23.92
CA LYS A 231 6.91 7.42 -24.30
C LYS A 231 6.88 8.07 -25.68
N SER A 232 7.99 8.63 -26.17
CA SER A 232 8.10 9.15 -27.52
C SER A 232 8.46 8.10 -28.58
N THR A 233 9.02 6.93 -28.19
CA THR A 233 9.53 5.90 -29.11
C THR A 233 8.55 4.73 -29.22
N LYS A 234 8.22 4.09 -28.10
CA LYS A 234 7.26 2.98 -27.96
C LYS A 234 6.45 3.19 -26.68
N PRO A 235 5.39 3.99 -26.69
CA PRO A 235 4.70 4.46 -25.49
C PRO A 235 4.08 3.34 -24.63
N TRP A 236 3.86 2.16 -25.19
CA TRP A 236 3.37 0.97 -24.48
C TRP A 236 4.44 0.26 -23.66
N VAL A 237 5.74 0.48 -23.92
CA VAL A 237 6.82 -0.12 -23.13
C VAL A 237 6.78 0.47 -21.72
N ARG A 238 6.60 -0.40 -20.72
CA ARG A 238 6.52 0.00 -19.32
C ARG A 238 7.91 0.22 -18.75
N PHE A 239 8.04 1.26 -17.96
CA PHE A 239 9.30 1.59 -17.31
C PHE A 239 9.16 1.57 -15.80
N GLY A 240 10.04 0.85 -15.11
CA GLY A 240 10.06 0.77 -13.66
C GLY A 240 11.42 0.58 -13.07
N ILE A 241 11.48 0.61 -11.74
CA ILE A 241 12.72 0.48 -10.97
C ILE A 241 12.47 -0.45 -9.79
N GLY A 242 13.46 -1.33 -9.49
CA GLY A 242 13.49 -2.21 -8.33
C GLY A 242 14.42 -1.67 -7.24
N PRO A 243 14.05 -0.61 -6.49
CA PRO A 243 14.88 -0.03 -5.45
C PRO A 243 14.96 -0.92 -4.21
N ALA A 244 15.80 -0.57 -3.23
CA ALA A 244 15.74 -1.17 -1.90
C ALA A 244 14.32 -1.03 -1.30
N GLY A 245 13.93 -1.98 -0.44
CA GLY A 245 12.55 -2.13 0.03
C GLY A 245 12.01 -0.95 0.82
N VAL A 246 12.85 -0.24 1.58
CA VAL A 246 12.47 0.93 2.37
C VAL A 246 12.87 2.21 1.65
N ALA A 247 11.92 3.13 1.50
CA ALA A 247 12.16 4.48 1.02
C ALA A 247 11.49 5.50 1.95
N CYS A 248 12.03 6.72 2.04
CA CYS A 248 11.32 7.82 2.70
C CYS A 248 11.02 7.59 4.20
N SER A 249 11.96 6.99 4.94
CA SER A 249 11.77 6.71 6.38
C SER A 249 11.98 7.94 7.28
N ALA A 250 12.64 8.99 6.81
CA ALA A 250 12.82 10.24 7.55
C ALA A 250 11.59 11.14 7.42
N ALA A 251 11.10 11.69 8.53
CA ALA A 251 9.87 12.48 8.58
C ALA A 251 9.91 13.75 7.70
N ASP A 252 11.06 14.41 7.61
CA ASP A 252 11.25 15.59 6.77
C ASP A 252 11.25 15.26 5.27
N VAL A 253 11.73 14.07 4.90
CA VAL A 253 11.65 13.55 3.52
C VAL A 253 10.21 13.14 3.21
N ALA A 254 9.52 12.44 4.11
CA ALA A 254 8.14 12.02 3.95
C ALA A 254 7.20 13.22 3.76
N ALA A 255 7.42 14.29 4.52
CA ALA A 255 6.64 15.52 4.41
C ALA A 255 6.74 16.19 3.03
N LYS A 256 7.88 16.06 2.31
CA LYS A 256 8.03 16.59 0.94
C LYS A 256 7.02 15.98 -0.03
N TYR A 257 6.63 14.73 0.20
CA TYR A 257 5.71 13.96 -0.65
C TYR A 257 4.31 13.85 -0.06
N GLY A 258 4.10 14.40 1.14
CA GLY A 258 2.81 14.34 1.85
C GLY A 258 2.38 12.90 2.16
N VAL A 259 3.32 12.04 2.55
CA VAL A 259 3.10 10.67 2.99
C VAL A 259 3.61 10.49 4.42
N ASP A 260 3.16 9.44 5.11
CA ASP A 260 3.76 9.04 6.37
C ASP A 260 5.14 8.42 6.14
N PRO A 261 6.06 8.54 7.11
CA PRO A 261 7.35 7.86 7.03
C PRO A 261 7.21 6.34 6.84
N SER A 262 7.99 5.76 5.92
CA SER A 262 8.03 4.31 5.74
C SER A 262 8.61 3.62 6.98
N PRO A 263 8.08 2.46 7.38
CA PRO A 263 8.72 1.61 8.38
C PRO A 263 10.12 1.17 7.94
N GLY A 264 11.06 1.08 8.88
CA GLY A 264 12.43 0.62 8.65
C GLY A 264 13.42 1.75 8.41
N VAL A 265 14.58 1.43 7.81
CA VAL A 265 15.68 2.38 7.57
C VAL A 265 15.93 2.53 6.08
N ASP A 266 15.75 3.75 5.58
CA ASP A 266 16.10 4.12 4.21
C ASP A 266 17.60 4.45 4.11
N TRP A 267 18.40 3.45 3.74
CA TRP A 267 19.83 3.63 3.51
C TRP A 267 20.13 4.23 2.13
N GLN A 268 19.28 3.93 1.12
CA GLN A 268 19.55 4.25 -0.29
C GLN A 268 19.51 5.77 -0.56
N TYR A 269 18.68 6.51 0.17
CA TYR A 269 18.51 7.96 -0.01
C TYR A 269 19.82 8.73 0.20
N ASN A 270 20.64 8.30 1.18
CA ASN A 270 21.89 8.99 1.54
C ASN A 270 23.15 8.27 1.04
N GLN A 271 23.11 6.96 0.72
CA GLN A 271 24.32 6.23 0.30
C GLN A 271 24.49 6.21 -1.21
N ILE A 272 23.42 5.87 -1.95
CA ILE A 272 23.45 5.79 -3.42
C ILE A 272 22.62 6.88 -4.09
N TYR A 273 22.11 7.83 -3.31
CA TYR A 273 21.33 8.98 -3.77
C TYR A 273 20.13 8.60 -4.62
N SER A 274 19.47 7.52 -4.24
CA SER A 274 18.21 7.01 -4.82
C SER A 274 17.03 7.67 -4.11
N ASP A 275 16.11 8.25 -4.90
CA ASP A 275 14.88 8.88 -4.39
C ASP A 275 13.65 8.28 -5.08
N PRO A 276 13.20 7.07 -4.67
CA PRO A 276 12.06 6.40 -5.27
C PRO A 276 10.79 7.22 -5.24
N MET A 277 10.61 8.05 -4.20
CA MET A 277 9.42 8.88 -4.06
C MET A 277 9.38 10.02 -5.08
N ALA A 278 10.53 10.56 -5.48
CA ALA A 278 10.59 11.53 -6.57
C ALA A 278 10.10 10.92 -7.88
N TRP A 279 10.47 9.67 -8.18
CA TRP A 279 10.08 9.02 -9.43
C TRP A 279 8.59 8.69 -9.48
N VAL A 280 8.04 8.16 -8.38
CA VAL A 280 6.62 7.83 -8.25
C VAL A 280 5.76 9.10 -8.29
N SER A 281 6.12 10.12 -7.49
CA SER A 281 5.32 11.36 -7.36
C SER A 281 5.35 12.24 -8.60
N ARG A 282 6.49 12.27 -9.32
CA ARG A 282 6.62 12.98 -10.60
C ARG A 282 6.02 12.21 -11.78
N GLY A 283 5.65 10.95 -11.59
CA GLY A 283 5.12 10.09 -12.65
C GLY A 283 6.15 9.74 -13.73
N THR A 284 7.45 9.70 -13.38
CA THR A 284 8.55 9.39 -14.31
C THR A 284 8.84 7.89 -14.44
N ILE A 285 8.04 7.05 -13.78
CA ILE A 285 8.01 5.60 -13.93
C ILE A 285 6.56 5.12 -14.03
N ASP A 286 6.34 3.96 -14.65
CA ASP A 286 5.04 3.30 -14.71
C ASP A 286 4.81 2.40 -13.50
N PHE A 287 5.86 1.77 -13.00
CA PHE A 287 5.80 0.91 -11.82
C PHE A 287 7.05 1.02 -10.96
N ILE A 288 6.89 0.61 -9.70
CA ILE A 288 8.00 0.42 -8.79
C ILE A 288 7.97 -1.00 -8.23
N SER A 289 9.15 -1.65 -8.09
CA SER A 289 9.27 -3.02 -7.62
C SER A 289 10.23 -3.09 -6.42
N PRO A 290 9.83 -2.56 -5.24
CA PRO A 290 10.70 -2.48 -4.07
C PRO A 290 11.10 -3.86 -3.57
N GLN A 291 12.38 -4.03 -3.18
CA GLN A 291 12.99 -5.28 -2.71
C GLN A 291 12.66 -5.49 -1.22
N VAL A 292 11.44 -5.93 -0.92
CA VAL A 292 10.93 -6.17 0.43
C VAL A 292 11.36 -7.56 0.90
N TYR A 293 12.68 -7.74 1.14
CA TYR A 293 13.32 -9.03 1.42
C TYR A 293 13.24 -9.43 2.90
N TRP A 294 12.08 -9.25 3.52
CA TRP A 294 11.75 -9.71 4.87
C TRP A 294 10.62 -10.75 4.83
N ASN A 295 10.43 -11.47 5.93
CA ASN A 295 9.26 -12.29 6.14
C ASN A 295 8.18 -11.51 6.92
N THR A 296 6.99 -12.11 7.07
CA THR A 296 5.85 -11.49 7.78
C THR A 296 6.09 -11.33 9.29
N ALA A 297 7.02 -12.10 9.89
CA ALA A 297 7.47 -11.88 11.27
C ALA A 297 8.46 -10.70 11.40
N GLY A 298 8.95 -10.18 10.27
CA GLY A 298 9.75 -8.95 10.17
C GLY A 298 8.92 -7.79 9.66
N ASN A 299 9.53 -6.95 8.82
CA ASN A 299 8.89 -5.71 8.33
C ASN A 299 8.10 -5.89 7.02
N PHE A 300 7.87 -7.13 6.54
CA PHE A 300 7.23 -7.35 5.23
C PHE A 300 5.84 -6.71 5.16
N ASP A 301 5.01 -6.95 6.16
CA ASP A 301 3.61 -6.51 6.17
C ASP A 301 3.51 -4.99 6.18
N GLU A 302 4.22 -4.33 7.08
CA GLU A 302 4.16 -2.89 7.26
C GLU A 302 4.71 -2.13 6.05
N VAL A 303 5.85 -2.58 5.49
CA VAL A 303 6.47 -1.98 4.30
C VAL A 303 5.60 -2.21 3.06
N THR A 304 5.01 -3.40 2.92
CA THR A 304 4.11 -3.73 1.81
C THR A 304 2.84 -2.89 1.84
N GLN A 305 2.24 -2.67 3.02
CA GLN A 305 1.09 -1.79 3.21
C GLN A 305 1.43 -0.32 2.89
N TRP A 306 2.59 0.13 3.33
CA TRP A 306 3.06 1.48 3.02
C TRP A 306 3.21 1.70 1.51
N TRP A 307 3.80 0.76 0.78
CA TRP A 307 3.91 0.84 -0.68
C TRP A 307 2.55 0.78 -1.38
N GLY A 308 1.58 0.03 -0.85
CA GLY A 308 0.21 0.01 -1.37
C GLY A 308 -0.46 1.39 -1.26
N MET A 309 -0.29 2.07 -0.11
CA MET A 309 -0.74 3.45 0.07
C MET A 309 -0.07 4.41 -0.93
N VAL A 310 1.25 4.29 -1.14
CA VAL A 310 1.99 5.11 -2.11
C VAL A 310 1.49 4.87 -3.54
N GLY A 311 1.33 3.61 -3.94
CA GLY A 311 0.83 3.24 -5.26
C GLY A 311 -0.56 3.83 -5.55
N LYS A 312 -1.46 3.74 -4.59
CA LYS A 312 -2.80 4.32 -4.66
C LYS A 312 -2.75 5.86 -4.75
N LYS A 313 -1.95 6.50 -3.88
CA LYS A 313 -1.86 7.97 -3.82
C LYS A 313 -1.36 8.58 -5.12
N PHE A 314 -0.34 8.00 -5.72
CA PHE A 314 0.30 8.56 -6.92
C PHE A 314 -0.15 7.88 -8.22
N ASN A 315 -1.12 6.97 -8.14
CA ASN A 315 -1.64 6.20 -9.28
C ASN A 315 -0.50 5.58 -10.10
N ARG A 316 0.33 4.74 -9.44
CA ARG A 316 1.41 3.96 -10.07
C ARG A 316 1.36 2.53 -9.59
N HIS A 317 1.76 1.61 -10.45
CA HIS A 317 1.79 0.20 -10.09
C HIS A 317 2.90 -0.09 -9.09
N VAL A 318 2.60 -0.94 -8.11
CA VAL A 318 3.58 -1.47 -7.16
C VAL A 318 3.60 -2.99 -7.29
N TYR A 319 4.78 -3.55 -7.54
CA TYR A 319 5.04 -4.98 -7.60
C TYR A 319 6.08 -5.33 -6.54
N ILE A 320 5.69 -6.06 -5.50
CA ILE A 320 6.59 -6.37 -4.38
C ILE A 320 7.63 -7.40 -4.83
N SER A 321 8.91 -7.02 -4.79
CA SER A 321 10.04 -7.92 -5.05
C SER A 321 10.39 -8.70 -3.79
N GLN A 322 10.51 -10.05 -3.90
CA GLN A 322 10.82 -10.93 -2.78
C GLN A 322 11.95 -11.90 -3.11
N THR A 323 12.84 -12.12 -2.14
CA THR A 323 13.92 -13.10 -2.30
C THR A 323 13.43 -14.53 -2.05
N CYS A 324 13.90 -15.46 -2.88
CA CYS A 324 13.74 -16.90 -2.65
C CYS A 324 14.99 -17.56 -2.04
N SER A 325 16.05 -16.81 -1.79
CA SER A 325 17.30 -17.38 -1.26
C SER A 325 17.19 -17.82 0.21
N SER A 326 16.28 -17.19 0.96
CA SER A 326 16.01 -17.53 2.36
C SER A 326 15.06 -18.72 2.56
N PHE A 327 14.49 -19.26 1.48
CA PHE A 327 13.54 -20.39 1.55
C PHE A 327 14.15 -21.58 2.33
N ASN A 328 13.35 -22.23 3.16
CA ASN A 328 13.72 -23.29 4.10
C ASN A 328 14.58 -22.84 5.31
N SER A 329 14.84 -21.55 5.48
CA SER A 329 15.36 -21.02 6.74
C SER A 329 14.23 -20.73 7.72
N THR A 330 14.55 -20.43 9.00
CA THR A 330 13.55 -20.11 10.03
C THR A 330 12.65 -18.94 9.59
N GLY A 331 11.33 -19.16 9.60
CA GLY A 331 10.33 -18.18 9.18
C GLY A 331 10.19 -18.03 7.65
N TRP A 332 10.75 -18.93 6.86
CA TRP A 332 10.72 -18.90 5.39
C TRP A 332 10.28 -20.24 4.81
N ASP A 333 9.14 -20.72 5.24
CA ASP A 333 8.53 -21.96 4.77
C ASP A 333 7.55 -21.73 3.61
N LEU A 334 6.89 -22.80 3.15
CA LEU A 334 5.92 -22.72 2.05
C LEU A 334 4.71 -21.81 2.37
N PRO A 335 4.07 -21.94 3.57
CA PRO A 335 2.98 -21.05 3.97
C PRO A 335 3.37 -19.58 3.98
N GLU A 336 4.55 -19.23 4.45
CA GLU A 336 5.04 -17.85 4.48
C GLU A 336 4.93 -17.18 3.11
N PHE A 337 5.43 -17.82 2.04
CA PHE A 337 5.38 -17.25 0.69
C PHE A 337 3.95 -17.07 0.16
N SER A 338 3.01 -17.93 0.54
CA SER A 338 1.61 -17.75 0.16
C SER A 338 0.91 -16.66 0.98
N THR A 339 1.28 -16.49 2.25
CA THR A 339 0.82 -15.39 3.12
C THR A 339 1.30 -14.04 2.58
N GLN A 340 2.56 -13.94 2.17
CA GLN A 340 3.09 -12.71 1.56
C GLN A 340 2.31 -12.28 0.31
N VAL A 341 1.88 -13.21 -0.53
CA VAL A 341 1.01 -12.90 -1.68
C VAL A 341 -0.34 -12.34 -1.21
N GLN A 342 -0.91 -12.88 -0.13
CA GLN A 342 -2.17 -12.35 0.40
C GLN A 342 -1.98 -10.95 1.00
N VAL A 343 -0.94 -10.73 1.80
CA VAL A 343 -0.59 -9.39 2.35
C VAL A 343 -0.42 -8.36 1.22
N MET A 344 0.28 -8.75 0.15
CA MET A 344 0.47 -7.89 -1.03
C MET A 344 -0.87 -7.49 -1.67
N ARG A 345 -1.81 -8.44 -1.82
CA ARG A 345 -3.14 -8.20 -2.37
C ARG A 345 -4.00 -7.32 -1.46
N ASP A 346 -3.99 -7.60 -0.16
CA ASP A 346 -4.77 -6.86 0.84
C ASP A 346 -4.29 -5.41 0.97
N ALA A 347 -3.00 -5.17 0.74
CA ALA A 347 -2.41 -3.83 0.66
C ALA A 347 -2.74 -3.08 -0.64
N GLY A 348 -3.39 -3.73 -1.63
CA GLY A 348 -3.72 -3.14 -2.93
C GLY A 348 -2.55 -3.06 -3.91
N ASN A 349 -1.44 -3.74 -3.64
CA ASN A 349 -0.35 -3.88 -4.60
C ASN A 349 -0.73 -4.87 -5.71
N LEU A 350 -0.08 -4.76 -6.87
CA LEU A 350 -0.55 -5.39 -8.10
C LEU A 350 0.33 -6.55 -8.59
N GLY A 351 1.21 -7.07 -7.76
CA GLY A 351 1.99 -8.24 -8.14
C GLY A 351 3.19 -8.56 -7.26
N MET A 352 3.77 -9.73 -7.53
CA MET A 352 4.99 -10.25 -6.90
C MET A 352 6.07 -10.50 -7.94
N VAL A 353 7.31 -10.18 -7.58
CA VAL A 353 8.51 -10.44 -8.40
C VAL A 353 9.51 -11.23 -7.58
N TYR A 354 9.87 -12.42 -8.00
CA TYR A 354 10.74 -13.31 -7.22
C TYR A 354 12.21 -13.24 -7.67
N PHE A 355 13.10 -12.90 -6.76
CA PHE A 355 14.54 -12.95 -6.95
C PHE A 355 15.08 -14.28 -6.42
N LYS A 356 15.57 -15.17 -7.24
CA LYS A 356 15.63 -15.20 -8.71
C LYS A 356 15.12 -16.53 -9.26
N TYR A 357 15.08 -16.68 -10.58
CA TYR A 357 14.54 -17.88 -11.24
C TYR A 357 15.10 -19.21 -10.71
N SER A 358 16.43 -19.35 -10.58
CA SER A 358 17.05 -20.60 -10.13
C SER A 358 16.63 -20.99 -8.70
N THR A 359 16.57 -20.05 -7.78
CA THR A 359 16.11 -20.30 -6.40
C THR A 359 14.61 -20.58 -6.36
N TRP A 360 13.79 -19.79 -7.05
CA TRP A 360 12.35 -20.00 -7.17
C TRP A 360 12.00 -21.39 -7.75
N ARG A 361 12.75 -21.85 -8.75
CA ARG A 361 12.51 -23.13 -9.42
C ARG A 361 12.89 -24.33 -8.57
N ASN A 362 14.03 -24.29 -7.91
CA ASN A 362 14.68 -25.47 -7.32
C ASN A 362 14.37 -25.72 -5.85
N ASN A 363 13.70 -24.80 -5.18
CA ASN A 363 13.40 -24.90 -3.76
C ASN A 363 12.33 -25.95 -3.49
N ASN A 364 12.67 -26.92 -2.62
CA ASN A 364 11.77 -27.96 -2.16
C ASN A 364 11.71 -27.98 -0.63
N ALA A 365 10.52 -28.24 -0.09
CA ALA A 365 10.29 -28.44 1.34
C ALA A 365 9.29 -29.59 1.56
N THR A 366 9.33 -30.20 2.72
CA THR A 366 8.35 -31.19 3.14
C THR A 366 7.28 -30.53 4.01
N LEU A 367 6.03 -30.67 3.60
CA LEU A 367 4.87 -30.22 4.37
C LEU A 367 3.75 -31.27 4.27
N ASP A 368 3.16 -31.64 5.39
CA ASP A 368 2.11 -32.67 5.48
C ASP A 368 2.52 -34.00 4.82
N GLY A 369 3.78 -34.40 5.00
CA GLY A 369 4.33 -35.65 4.43
C GLY A 369 4.56 -35.63 2.91
N LYS A 370 4.38 -34.48 2.24
CA LYS A 370 4.59 -34.30 0.79
C LYS A 370 5.74 -33.34 0.54
N VAL A 371 6.53 -33.65 -0.50
CA VAL A 371 7.59 -32.76 -0.97
C VAL A 371 7.03 -31.78 -1.99
N TRP A 372 7.14 -30.51 -1.68
CA TRP A 372 6.71 -29.39 -2.51
C TRP A 372 7.89 -28.59 -3.04
N ALA A 373 7.87 -28.25 -4.32
CA ALA A 373 8.67 -27.14 -4.83
C ALA A 373 7.90 -25.83 -4.61
N LEU A 374 8.57 -24.74 -4.23
CA LEU A 374 7.97 -23.42 -3.98
C LEU A 374 7.02 -23.02 -5.11
N ARG A 375 7.45 -23.10 -6.38
CA ARG A 375 6.62 -22.75 -7.54
C ARG A 375 5.31 -23.52 -7.63
N ARG A 376 5.32 -24.84 -7.30
CA ARG A 376 4.10 -25.69 -7.31
C ARG A 376 3.17 -25.35 -6.14
N TRP A 377 3.75 -24.99 -4.99
CA TRP A 377 2.97 -24.52 -3.84
C TRP A 377 2.26 -23.22 -4.17
N LEU A 378 2.97 -22.21 -4.69
CA LEU A 378 2.38 -20.94 -5.09
C LEU A 378 1.29 -21.13 -6.13
N LYS A 379 1.50 -21.97 -7.17
CA LYS A 379 0.46 -22.31 -8.14
C LYS A 379 -0.79 -22.91 -7.48
N ALA A 380 -0.61 -23.85 -6.55
CA ALA A 380 -1.72 -24.55 -5.92
C ALA A 380 -2.50 -23.65 -4.94
N LYS A 381 -1.86 -22.67 -4.29
CA LYS A 381 -2.44 -21.91 -3.19
C LYS A 381 -2.91 -20.51 -3.58
N VAL A 382 -2.13 -19.80 -4.41
CA VAL A 382 -2.37 -18.37 -4.69
C VAL A 382 -2.35 -18.01 -6.17
N PHE A 383 -1.69 -18.80 -7.04
CA PHE A 383 -1.62 -18.59 -8.50
C PHE A 383 -2.34 -19.68 -9.28
N ASN A 384 -3.48 -20.13 -8.79
CA ASN A 384 -4.22 -21.28 -9.33
C ASN A 384 -4.84 -21.06 -10.71
N THR A 385 -5.06 -19.82 -11.11
CA THR A 385 -5.49 -19.42 -12.46
C THR A 385 -4.43 -18.53 -13.11
N PRO A 386 -4.35 -18.47 -14.45
CA PRO A 386 -3.61 -17.41 -15.13
C PRO A 386 -4.11 -16.04 -14.72
N ALA A 387 -3.28 -15.02 -14.82
CA ALA A 387 -3.66 -13.62 -14.61
C ALA A 387 -3.07 -12.74 -15.71
N LEU A 388 -3.84 -11.76 -16.17
CA LEU A 388 -3.36 -10.69 -17.04
C LEU A 388 -2.40 -9.78 -16.27
N CYS A 389 -1.48 -9.12 -16.95
CA CYS A 389 -0.73 -8.05 -16.34
C CYS A 389 -1.64 -6.84 -16.07
N PRO A 390 -1.36 -6.02 -15.06
CA PRO A 390 -2.14 -4.82 -14.78
C PRO A 390 -2.04 -3.80 -15.92
N ALA A 391 -3.17 -3.29 -16.39
CA ALA A 391 -3.21 -2.18 -17.33
C ALA A 391 -2.91 -0.85 -16.62
N PRO A 392 -2.11 0.07 -17.19
CA PRO A 392 -1.84 1.37 -16.58
C PRO A 392 -3.12 2.23 -16.56
N GLN A 393 -3.56 2.57 -15.36
CA GLN A 393 -4.83 3.29 -15.15
C GLN A 393 -4.74 4.80 -15.46
N TRP A 394 -3.56 5.33 -15.75
CA TRP A 394 -3.31 6.74 -16.12
C TRP A 394 -3.20 6.95 -17.62
N ILE A 395 -3.44 5.93 -18.44
CA ILE A 395 -3.39 5.99 -19.90
C ILE A 395 -4.67 5.35 -20.44
N ALA A 396 -5.46 6.14 -21.17
CA ALA A 396 -6.57 5.59 -21.96
C ALA A 396 -6.02 4.85 -23.19
N PRO A 397 -6.67 3.75 -23.63
CA PRO A 397 -6.26 3.04 -24.84
C PRO A 397 -6.25 3.99 -26.06
N PRO A 398 -5.12 4.13 -26.76
CA PRO A 398 -5.04 5.03 -27.91
C PRO A 398 -5.83 4.51 -29.13
N VAL A 399 -6.09 3.20 -29.15
CA VAL A 399 -6.89 2.54 -30.20
C VAL A 399 -8.00 1.74 -29.52
N GLN A 400 -9.22 1.88 -30.02
CA GLN A 400 -10.34 1.05 -29.61
C GLN A 400 -10.46 -0.12 -30.57
N TYR A 401 -10.27 -1.34 -30.06
CA TYR A 401 -10.45 -2.56 -30.85
C TYR A 401 -11.88 -3.09 -30.69
N GLY A 402 -12.38 -3.74 -31.74
CA GLY A 402 -13.60 -4.54 -31.65
C GLY A 402 -13.31 -5.96 -31.16
N THR A 403 -14.17 -6.90 -31.53
CA THR A 403 -13.93 -8.33 -31.36
C THR A 403 -12.97 -8.86 -32.42
N VAL A 404 -12.32 -10.01 -32.19
CA VAL A 404 -11.58 -10.71 -33.25
C VAL A 404 -12.56 -11.21 -34.32
N SER A 405 -12.12 -11.19 -35.59
CA SER A 405 -12.91 -11.71 -36.73
C SER A 405 -12.62 -13.19 -36.95
N ASN A 406 -13.62 -13.90 -37.52
CA ASN A 406 -13.51 -15.31 -37.92
C ASN A 406 -13.04 -16.24 -36.79
N CYS A 407 -13.45 -15.95 -35.55
CA CYS A 407 -13.13 -16.81 -34.41
C CYS A 407 -13.85 -18.15 -34.54
N ARG A 408 -13.08 -19.26 -34.59
CA ARG A 408 -13.61 -20.59 -34.79
C ARG A 408 -12.78 -21.66 -34.13
N ARG A 409 -13.42 -22.80 -33.86
CA ARG A 409 -12.74 -24.01 -33.36
C ARG A 409 -12.52 -24.98 -34.50
N GLU A 410 -11.28 -25.43 -34.72
CA GLU A 410 -10.86 -26.46 -35.66
C GLU A 410 -10.20 -27.62 -34.88
N GLY A 411 -10.99 -28.66 -34.58
CA GLY A 411 -10.52 -29.73 -33.71
C GLY A 411 -10.14 -29.25 -32.31
N ASP A 412 -8.90 -29.44 -31.95
CA ASP A 412 -8.34 -28.98 -30.65
C ASP A 412 -7.61 -27.65 -30.77
N THR A 413 -7.91 -26.83 -31.77
CA THR A 413 -7.29 -25.52 -31.97
C THR A 413 -8.36 -24.45 -32.18
N LEU A 414 -8.22 -23.33 -31.46
CA LEU A 414 -8.95 -22.10 -31.77
C LEU A 414 -8.14 -21.29 -32.78
N ARG A 415 -8.82 -20.66 -33.74
CA ARG A 415 -8.23 -19.78 -34.74
C ARG A 415 -9.11 -18.56 -34.98
N TRP A 416 -8.46 -17.44 -35.31
CA TRP A 416 -9.12 -16.17 -35.69
C TRP A 416 -8.22 -15.38 -36.65
N ASP A 417 -8.72 -14.27 -37.14
CA ASP A 417 -7.94 -13.40 -38.01
C ASP A 417 -6.92 -12.61 -37.16
N ALA A 418 -5.70 -12.47 -37.67
CA ALA A 418 -4.64 -11.75 -36.95
C ALA A 418 -4.95 -10.25 -36.87
N VAL A 419 -4.65 -9.64 -35.75
CA VAL A 419 -4.62 -8.20 -35.53
C VAL A 419 -3.20 -7.80 -35.17
N ASP A 420 -2.69 -6.73 -35.77
CA ASP A 420 -1.31 -6.29 -35.56
C ASP A 420 -1.13 -5.65 -34.17
N ASN A 421 0.06 -5.86 -33.59
CA ASN A 421 0.49 -5.25 -32.33
C ASN A 421 -0.42 -5.53 -31.13
N VAL A 422 -1.04 -6.70 -31.08
CA VAL A 422 -1.88 -7.15 -29.97
C VAL A 422 -1.48 -8.55 -29.53
N ARG A 423 -1.99 -8.96 -28.39
CA ARG A 423 -2.08 -10.35 -27.95
C ARG A 423 -3.53 -10.71 -27.65
N TYR A 424 -3.82 -11.92 -27.24
CA TYR A 424 -5.17 -12.42 -27.07
C TYR A 424 -5.32 -13.13 -25.75
N ALA A 425 -6.42 -12.88 -25.03
CA ALA A 425 -6.84 -13.69 -23.89
C ALA A 425 -7.84 -14.75 -24.34
N ILE A 426 -7.67 -15.96 -23.81
CA ILE A 426 -8.44 -17.13 -24.19
C ILE A 426 -9.25 -17.62 -23.00
N TYR A 427 -10.53 -17.80 -23.18
CA TYR A 427 -11.46 -18.24 -22.15
C TYR A 427 -12.10 -19.60 -22.50
N ALA A 428 -12.25 -20.47 -21.49
CA ALA A 428 -13.10 -21.66 -21.53
C ALA A 428 -14.28 -21.42 -20.59
N ILE A 429 -15.45 -21.33 -21.17
CA ILE A 429 -16.72 -21.05 -20.48
C ILE A 429 -17.48 -22.37 -20.35
N PRO A 430 -17.72 -22.89 -19.12
CA PRO A 430 -18.55 -24.08 -18.94
C PRO A 430 -19.93 -23.93 -19.57
N ASP A 431 -20.46 -24.98 -20.18
CA ASP A 431 -21.76 -24.93 -20.90
C ASP A 431 -22.93 -24.46 -20.03
N GLY A 432 -22.82 -24.60 -18.69
CA GLY A 432 -23.84 -24.11 -17.75
C GLY A 432 -23.79 -22.62 -17.42
N VAL A 433 -22.76 -21.90 -17.88
CA VAL A 433 -22.63 -20.44 -17.66
C VAL A 433 -23.33 -19.69 -18.80
N SER A 434 -24.27 -18.80 -18.46
CA SER A 434 -24.94 -17.98 -19.48
C SER A 434 -24.02 -16.90 -20.05
N ASP A 435 -24.32 -16.39 -21.23
CA ASP A 435 -23.57 -15.29 -21.85
C ASP A 435 -23.63 -14.01 -20.99
N ALA A 436 -24.75 -13.77 -20.32
CA ALA A 436 -24.94 -12.63 -19.44
C ALA A 436 -24.12 -12.73 -18.13
N ASP A 437 -23.87 -13.97 -17.67
CA ASP A 437 -23.08 -14.20 -16.46
C ASP A 437 -21.57 -14.20 -16.73
N PHE A 438 -21.17 -14.41 -17.97
CA PHE A 438 -19.75 -14.37 -18.34
C PHE A 438 -19.26 -12.92 -18.43
N ARG A 439 -18.31 -12.54 -17.57
CA ARG A 439 -17.72 -11.20 -17.47
C ARG A 439 -16.19 -11.24 -17.54
N CYS A 440 -15.60 -12.10 -18.34
CA CYS A 440 -14.14 -12.32 -18.39
C CYS A 440 -13.53 -12.58 -17.01
N GLN A 441 -14.22 -13.34 -16.16
CA GLN A 441 -13.73 -13.66 -14.83
C GLN A 441 -12.50 -14.57 -14.89
N PRO A 442 -11.59 -14.47 -13.90
CA PRO A 442 -10.31 -15.17 -13.91
C PRO A 442 -10.43 -16.71 -13.89
N GLN A 443 -11.51 -17.26 -13.34
CA GLN A 443 -11.73 -18.72 -13.32
C GLN A 443 -11.92 -19.34 -14.69
N TYR A 444 -12.30 -18.54 -15.69
CA TYR A 444 -12.51 -19.00 -17.08
C TYR A 444 -11.30 -18.72 -17.99
N LEU A 445 -10.31 -17.96 -17.50
CA LEU A 445 -9.11 -17.60 -18.26
C LEU A 445 -8.19 -18.83 -18.40
N LEU A 446 -7.95 -19.28 -19.64
CA LEU A 446 -7.02 -20.37 -19.96
C LEU A 446 -5.58 -19.92 -20.09
N GLY A 447 -5.38 -18.69 -20.56
CA GLY A 447 -4.07 -18.11 -20.85
C GLY A 447 -4.15 -17.03 -21.91
N PHE A 448 -2.98 -16.66 -22.40
CA PHE A 448 -2.82 -15.66 -23.45
C PHE A 448 -1.84 -16.14 -24.52
N THR A 449 -1.94 -15.52 -25.70
CA THR A 449 -1.09 -15.87 -26.83
C THR A 449 -0.87 -14.62 -27.70
N TYR A 450 0.30 -14.51 -28.34
CA TYR A 450 0.54 -13.53 -29.39
C TYR A 450 0.10 -14.04 -30.77
N PRO A 451 0.34 -15.33 -31.13
CA PRO A 451 -0.22 -15.91 -32.36
C PRO A 451 -1.76 -15.88 -32.38
N ASN A 452 -2.32 -15.81 -33.58
CA ASN A 452 -3.75 -15.85 -33.83
C ASN A 452 -4.36 -17.27 -33.79
N PHE A 453 -3.82 -18.12 -32.93
CA PHE A 453 -4.30 -19.47 -32.66
C PHE A 453 -3.97 -19.90 -31.24
N TYR A 454 -4.72 -20.86 -30.69
CA TYR A 454 -4.49 -21.42 -29.36
C TYR A 454 -4.84 -22.91 -29.32
N ALA A 455 -3.94 -23.76 -28.84
CA ALA A 455 -4.18 -25.20 -28.69
C ALA A 455 -5.01 -25.42 -27.40
N ILE A 456 -6.18 -26.02 -27.55
CA ILE A 456 -7.10 -26.37 -26.45
C ILE A 456 -6.51 -27.55 -25.69
N LYS A 457 -6.37 -27.43 -24.38
CA LYS A 457 -5.96 -28.54 -23.54
C LYS A 457 -7.10 -29.56 -23.43
N ALA A 458 -6.73 -30.86 -23.40
CA ALA A 458 -7.68 -31.96 -23.40
C ALA A 458 -8.75 -31.86 -22.28
N GLU A 459 -8.38 -31.31 -21.13
CA GLU A 459 -9.29 -31.12 -19.97
C GLU A 459 -10.46 -30.16 -20.26
N TYR A 460 -10.32 -29.27 -21.26
CA TYR A 460 -11.37 -28.33 -21.66
C TYR A 460 -12.04 -28.71 -22.98
N ALA A 461 -11.62 -29.79 -23.62
CA ALA A 461 -12.08 -30.15 -24.97
C ALA A 461 -13.59 -30.44 -25.06
N GLN A 462 -14.21 -30.79 -23.93
CA GLN A 462 -15.64 -31.11 -23.81
C GLN A 462 -16.31 -30.23 -22.75
N ASN A 463 -17.61 -29.97 -22.91
CA ASN A 463 -18.46 -29.23 -21.97
C ASN A 463 -18.01 -27.76 -21.74
N HIS A 464 -17.28 -27.17 -22.71
CA HIS A 464 -16.89 -25.78 -22.68
C HIS A 464 -17.07 -25.12 -24.06
N ARG A 465 -17.55 -23.90 -24.03
CA ARG A 465 -17.49 -22.92 -25.12
C ARG A 465 -16.22 -22.08 -24.96
N PHE A 466 -15.69 -21.58 -26.04
CA PHE A 466 -14.45 -20.79 -26.02
C PHE A 466 -14.69 -19.40 -26.53
N ALA A 467 -14.10 -18.40 -25.83
CA ALA A 467 -14.10 -17.03 -26.27
C ALA A 467 -12.68 -16.49 -26.39
N VAL A 468 -12.49 -15.54 -27.26
CA VAL A 468 -11.22 -14.85 -27.51
C VAL A 468 -11.45 -13.36 -27.41
N SER A 469 -10.62 -12.66 -26.61
CA SER A 469 -10.57 -11.20 -26.55
C SER A 469 -9.23 -10.67 -27.02
N ILE A 470 -9.21 -9.44 -27.53
CA ILE A 470 -7.99 -8.70 -27.86
C ILE A 470 -7.45 -8.07 -26.59
N LEU A 471 -6.13 -8.15 -26.41
CA LEU A 471 -5.36 -7.37 -25.43
C LEU A 471 -4.44 -6.44 -26.21
N ASP A 472 -4.54 -5.13 -26.01
CA ASP A 472 -3.58 -4.20 -26.60
C ASP A 472 -2.23 -4.25 -25.88
N ARG A 473 -1.26 -3.47 -26.35
CA ARG A 473 0.09 -3.41 -25.74
C ARG A 473 0.11 -2.72 -24.35
N TRP A 474 -0.98 -2.06 -23.96
CA TRP A 474 -1.18 -1.49 -22.60
C TRP A 474 -1.96 -2.41 -21.68
N GLU A 475 -2.25 -3.65 -22.12
CA GLU A 475 -3.01 -4.64 -21.35
C GLU A 475 -4.51 -4.34 -21.22
N ASN A 476 -5.06 -3.41 -22.01
CA ASN A 476 -6.50 -3.20 -22.06
C ASN A 476 -7.16 -4.37 -22.78
N GLU A 477 -8.20 -4.92 -22.17
CA GLU A 477 -8.95 -6.03 -22.72
C GLU A 477 -10.21 -5.54 -23.43
N PHE A 478 -10.39 -5.96 -24.69
CA PHE A 478 -11.55 -5.63 -25.49
C PHE A 478 -12.57 -6.76 -25.50
N ALA A 479 -13.74 -6.51 -26.14
CA ALA A 479 -14.86 -7.41 -26.09
C ALA A 479 -14.51 -8.83 -26.57
N PRO A 480 -14.85 -9.87 -25.79
CA PRO A 480 -14.65 -11.25 -26.18
C PRO A 480 -15.71 -11.68 -27.21
N VAL A 481 -15.34 -12.60 -28.11
CA VAL A 481 -16.26 -13.24 -29.04
C VAL A 481 -16.17 -14.76 -28.90
N LEU A 482 -17.31 -15.44 -28.89
CA LEU A 482 -17.39 -16.89 -28.91
C LEU A 482 -16.94 -17.45 -30.26
N ALA A 483 -16.23 -18.56 -30.23
CA ALA A 483 -15.90 -19.29 -31.43
C ALA A 483 -17.19 -19.74 -32.19
N GLY A 484 -17.34 -19.27 -33.42
CA GLY A 484 -18.50 -19.53 -34.26
C GLY A 484 -19.69 -18.57 -34.12
N ALA A 485 -19.55 -17.52 -33.28
CA ALA A 485 -20.58 -16.49 -33.13
C ALA A 485 -20.25 -15.23 -33.95
N GLU A 486 -21.31 -14.47 -34.27
CA GLU A 486 -21.19 -13.10 -34.78
C GLU A 486 -21.23 -12.11 -33.62
N SER A 487 -20.52 -10.98 -33.75
CA SER A 487 -20.55 -9.90 -32.78
C SER A 487 -21.44 -8.74 -33.25
N HIS A 488 -22.09 -8.07 -32.30
CA HIS A 488 -22.86 -6.86 -32.48
C HIS A 488 -22.25 -5.72 -31.61
N GLN A 489 -22.65 -4.48 -31.89
CA GLN A 489 -22.29 -3.36 -31.07
C GLN A 489 -23.23 -3.27 -29.85
N ALA A 490 -22.70 -3.04 -28.66
CA ALA A 490 -23.49 -2.76 -27.47
C ALA A 490 -24.30 -1.47 -27.62
N GLN A 491 -25.39 -1.34 -26.86
CA GLN A 491 -26.10 -0.08 -26.77
C GLN A 491 -25.23 0.98 -26.09
N LYS A 492 -25.34 2.21 -26.64
CA LYS A 492 -24.62 3.34 -26.05
C LYS A 492 -25.01 3.53 -24.58
N PRO A 493 -24.07 3.48 -23.61
CA PRO A 493 -24.39 3.67 -22.20
C PRO A 493 -24.99 5.04 -21.95
N VAL A 494 -25.97 5.10 -21.03
CA VAL A 494 -26.61 6.35 -20.59
C VAL A 494 -26.18 6.63 -19.17
N ILE A 495 -25.49 7.75 -18.96
CA ILE A 495 -25.08 8.20 -17.64
C ILE A 495 -26.31 8.64 -16.83
N THR A 496 -26.48 8.08 -15.63
CA THR A 496 -27.62 8.33 -14.74
C THR A 496 -27.24 9.17 -13.52
N ALA A 497 -26.00 9.09 -13.05
CA ALA A 497 -25.48 9.91 -11.96
C ALA A 497 -23.95 10.09 -12.06
N PRO A 498 -23.44 11.25 -11.59
CA PRO A 498 -24.15 12.47 -11.23
C PRO A 498 -24.72 13.18 -12.46
N ALA A 499 -25.67 14.10 -12.27
CA ALA A 499 -26.16 14.96 -13.34
C ALA A 499 -24.98 15.80 -13.90
N TYR A 500 -25.05 16.13 -15.19
CA TYR A 500 -24.00 16.91 -15.84
C TYR A 500 -23.70 18.22 -15.10
N GLY A 501 -22.44 18.44 -14.70
CA GLY A 501 -21.96 19.60 -14.00
C GLY A 501 -22.32 19.67 -12.51
N ALA A 502 -22.89 18.62 -11.92
CA ALA A 502 -23.20 18.56 -10.50
C ALA A 502 -21.94 18.62 -9.64
N THR A 503 -22.09 19.24 -8.45
CA THR A 503 -21.10 19.18 -7.37
C THR A 503 -21.54 18.09 -6.40
N VAL A 504 -20.66 17.13 -6.12
CA VAL A 504 -20.97 15.94 -5.33
C VAL A 504 -19.86 15.59 -4.35
N PRO A 505 -20.17 14.94 -3.22
CA PRO A 505 -19.15 14.37 -2.33
C PRO A 505 -18.32 13.25 -2.97
N MET A 506 -17.14 12.98 -2.40
CA MET A 506 -16.23 11.93 -2.86
C MET A 506 -16.80 10.50 -2.76
N LEU A 507 -17.77 10.26 -1.88
CA LEU A 507 -18.46 8.95 -1.77
C LEU A 507 -19.67 8.81 -2.72
N SER A 508 -19.92 9.77 -3.59
CA SER A 508 -20.98 9.67 -4.59
C SER A 508 -20.63 8.65 -5.68
N PRO A 509 -21.59 7.90 -6.20
CA PRO A 509 -21.36 7.00 -7.32
C PRO A 509 -21.36 7.73 -8.67
N LEU A 510 -20.49 7.30 -9.58
CA LEU A 510 -20.70 7.43 -11.03
C LEU A 510 -21.55 6.25 -11.48
N SER A 511 -22.68 6.46 -12.12
CA SER A 511 -23.64 5.41 -12.48
C SER A 511 -24.17 5.56 -13.89
N TRP A 512 -24.52 4.42 -14.54
CA TRP A 512 -25.02 4.37 -15.90
C TRP A 512 -25.94 3.17 -16.12
N THR A 513 -26.63 3.15 -17.28
CA THR A 513 -27.39 1.99 -17.77
C THR A 513 -26.84 1.55 -19.12
N THR A 514 -26.86 0.25 -19.39
CA THR A 514 -26.30 -0.38 -20.60
C THR A 514 -26.83 -1.82 -20.73
N ASP A 515 -26.66 -2.45 -21.91
CA ASP A 515 -26.82 -3.89 -22.14
C ASP A 515 -25.51 -4.68 -22.07
N GLY A 516 -24.36 -3.99 -21.97
CA GLY A 516 -23.06 -4.61 -21.68
C GLY A 516 -22.93 -5.05 -20.22
N ASN A 517 -21.99 -5.95 -19.94
CA ASN A 517 -21.76 -6.51 -18.62
C ASN A 517 -20.30 -6.39 -18.13
N THR A 518 -19.48 -5.73 -18.91
CA THR A 518 -18.10 -5.34 -18.56
C THR A 518 -17.90 -3.88 -18.95
N HIS A 519 -17.39 -3.07 -18.04
CA HIS A 519 -17.37 -1.62 -18.21
C HIS A 519 -15.96 -1.07 -17.99
N THR A 520 -15.63 -0.02 -18.74
CA THR A 520 -14.42 0.76 -18.58
C THR A 520 -14.81 2.21 -18.32
N VAL A 521 -14.44 2.73 -17.15
CA VAL A 521 -14.63 4.14 -16.79
C VAL A 521 -13.35 4.90 -17.08
N GLU A 522 -13.47 5.98 -17.83
CA GLU A 522 -12.38 6.91 -18.13
C GLU A 522 -12.68 8.27 -17.50
N VAL A 523 -11.73 8.81 -16.74
CA VAL A 523 -11.84 10.13 -16.12
C VAL A 523 -10.69 11.02 -16.57
N PHE A 524 -11.01 12.28 -16.87
CA PHE A 524 -10.10 13.25 -17.46
C PHE A 524 -10.10 14.56 -16.67
N SER A 525 -8.97 15.28 -16.66
CA SER A 525 -8.89 16.61 -16.06
C SER A 525 -9.36 17.73 -16.99
N ASP A 526 -9.63 17.46 -18.27
CA ASP A 526 -10.02 18.44 -19.28
C ASP A 526 -11.21 17.97 -20.14
N ALA A 527 -11.94 18.92 -20.70
CA ALA A 527 -13.13 18.67 -21.50
C ALA A 527 -12.87 17.97 -22.84
N ASP A 528 -11.66 18.14 -23.37
CA ASP A 528 -11.24 17.52 -24.63
C ASP A 528 -10.78 16.06 -24.44
N CYS A 529 -10.80 15.55 -23.21
CA CYS A 529 -10.39 14.19 -22.82
C CYS A 529 -8.95 13.84 -23.26
N LYS A 530 -8.03 14.80 -23.18
CA LYS A 530 -6.62 14.63 -23.57
C LYS A 530 -5.73 14.18 -22.42
N HIS A 531 -6.10 14.54 -21.19
CA HIS A 531 -5.31 14.25 -19.99
C HIS A 531 -6.10 13.27 -19.12
N THR A 532 -5.80 11.99 -19.28
CA THR A 532 -6.39 10.91 -18.49
C THR A 532 -5.92 10.98 -17.05
N VAL A 533 -6.86 11.01 -16.12
CA VAL A 533 -6.61 10.87 -14.68
C VAL A 533 -6.74 9.41 -14.28
N ALA A 534 -7.80 8.74 -14.74
CA ALA A 534 -8.04 7.34 -14.48
C ALA A 534 -8.67 6.64 -15.69
N HIS A 535 -8.28 5.39 -15.86
CA HIS A 535 -8.86 4.42 -16.81
C HIS A 535 -8.94 3.08 -16.06
N LEU A 536 -10.15 2.60 -15.80
CA LEU A 536 -10.33 1.41 -14.96
C LEU A 536 -11.48 0.52 -15.44
N GLU A 537 -11.28 -0.79 -15.31
CA GLU A 537 -12.35 -1.77 -15.48
C GLU A 537 -13.25 -1.80 -14.25
N VAL A 538 -14.57 -1.77 -14.47
CA VAL A 538 -15.59 -1.80 -13.41
C VAL A 538 -16.56 -2.95 -13.72
N PRO A 539 -16.80 -3.87 -12.78
CA PRO A 539 -17.68 -5.01 -13.01
C PRO A 539 -19.17 -4.67 -12.95
N ASP A 540 -19.54 -3.59 -12.28
CA ASP A 540 -20.91 -3.16 -12.06
C ASP A 540 -21.20 -1.86 -12.82
N THR A 541 -22.49 -1.48 -12.92
CA THR A 541 -22.93 -0.26 -13.60
C THR A 541 -22.78 1.00 -12.73
N SER A 542 -21.91 0.92 -11.71
CA SER A 542 -21.55 2.08 -10.89
C SER A 542 -20.18 1.89 -10.23
N VAL A 543 -19.53 3.01 -9.91
CA VAL A 543 -18.29 3.06 -9.12
C VAL A 543 -18.30 4.29 -8.23
N VAL A 544 -17.87 4.17 -6.97
CA VAL A 544 -17.77 5.31 -6.04
C VAL A 544 -16.54 6.15 -6.41
N ILE A 545 -16.69 7.48 -6.46
CA ILE A 545 -15.64 8.41 -6.90
C ILE A 545 -14.34 8.21 -6.10
N SER A 546 -14.42 8.02 -4.78
CA SER A 546 -13.24 7.81 -3.91
C SER A 546 -12.48 6.49 -4.17
N GLN A 547 -13.07 5.57 -4.92
CA GLN A 547 -12.42 4.31 -5.32
C GLN A 547 -11.64 4.47 -6.64
N ILE A 548 -11.84 5.59 -7.36
CA ILE A 548 -11.16 5.85 -8.62
C ILE A 548 -9.75 6.38 -8.33
N PRO A 549 -8.69 5.67 -8.77
CA PRO A 549 -7.31 6.11 -8.52
C PRO A 549 -7.03 7.51 -9.10
N GLY A 550 -6.24 8.29 -8.37
CA GLY A 550 -5.82 9.63 -8.82
C GLY A 550 -6.86 10.73 -8.70
N ILE A 551 -8.09 10.43 -8.28
CA ILE A 551 -9.11 11.46 -8.02
C ILE A 551 -8.84 12.13 -6.67
N THR A 552 -8.86 13.45 -6.69
CA THR A 552 -8.82 14.34 -5.53
C THR A 552 -9.95 15.37 -5.67
N PRO A 553 -10.29 16.15 -4.65
CA PRO A 553 -11.27 17.23 -4.80
C PRO A 553 -10.96 18.13 -6.00
N GLY A 554 -11.92 18.31 -6.90
CA GLY A 554 -11.72 19.03 -8.16
C GLY A 554 -12.80 18.77 -9.19
N THR A 555 -12.65 19.35 -10.38
CA THR A 555 -13.57 19.19 -11.51
C THR A 555 -13.01 18.20 -12.52
N TYR A 556 -13.84 17.24 -12.93
CA TYR A 556 -13.47 16.16 -13.85
C TYR A 556 -14.52 15.98 -14.96
N TYR A 557 -14.04 15.40 -16.05
CA TYR A 557 -14.84 14.92 -17.16
C TYR A 557 -14.73 13.40 -17.24
N TRP A 558 -15.79 12.71 -17.62
CA TRP A 558 -15.78 11.26 -17.65
C TRP A 558 -16.73 10.69 -18.67
N ARG A 559 -16.43 9.48 -19.10
CA ARG A 559 -17.29 8.66 -19.93
C ARG A 559 -17.15 7.20 -19.54
N VAL A 560 -18.05 6.37 -19.99
CA VAL A 560 -18.02 4.93 -19.78
C VAL A 560 -18.19 4.20 -21.10
N SER A 561 -17.34 3.19 -21.31
CA SER A 561 -17.49 2.22 -22.41
C SER A 561 -18.01 0.92 -21.82
N SER A 562 -19.02 0.33 -22.44
CA SER A 562 -19.62 -0.94 -22.03
C SER A 562 -19.53 -1.94 -23.14
N GLN A 563 -19.16 -3.18 -22.82
CA GLN A 563 -19.00 -4.30 -23.72
C GLN A 563 -19.48 -5.60 -23.09
N GLY A 564 -19.48 -6.70 -23.84
CA GLY A 564 -19.86 -8.01 -23.32
C GLY A 564 -19.49 -9.13 -24.27
N LEU A 565 -19.85 -10.36 -23.94
CA LEU A 565 -19.64 -11.50 -24.82
C LEU A 565 -20.43 -11.30 -26.11
N ASN A 566 -19.77 -11.34 -27.26
CA ASN A 566 -20.29 -11.01 -28.59
C ASN A 566 -20.81 -9.57 -28.74
N LEU A 567 -20.54 -8.68 -27.78
CA LEU A 567 -20.94 -7.28 -27.81
C LEU A 567 -19.69 -6.38 -27.82
N SER A 568 -19.35 -5.82 -28.99
CA SER A 568 -18.28 -4.83 -29.12
C SER A 568 -18.64 -3.54 -28.35
N ALA A 569 -17.63 -2.85 -27.86
CA ALA A 569 -17.80 -1.69 -27.00
C ALA A 569 -18.62 -0.56 -27.62
N ALA A 570 -19.51 0.05 -26.82
CA ALA A 570 -20.12 1.34 -27.09
C ALA A 570 -19.80 2.31 -25.95
N THR A 571 -19.54 3.58 -26.29
CA THR A 571 -19.09 4.61 -25.34
C THR A 571 -20.16 5.69 -25.16
N SER A 572 -20.40 6.11 -23.92
CA SER A 572 -21.33 7.20 -23.57
C SER A 572 -20.86 8.56 -24.09
N ASP A 573 -21.73 9.55 -24.04
CA ASP A 573 -21.30 10.94 -24.10
C ASP A 573 -20.40 11.29 -22.91
N VAL A 574 -19.58 12.34 -23.05
CA VAL A 574 -18.76 12.88 -21.95
C VAL A 574 -19.65 13.62 -20.97
N SER A 575 -19.56 13.28 -19.70
CA SER A 575 -20.21 14.00 -18.61
C SER A 575 -19.18 14.77 -17.78
N LYS A 576 -19.67 15.65 -16.91
CA LYS A 576 -18.84 16.50 -16.04
C LYS A 576 -19.38 16.43 -14.61
N PHE A 577 -18.48 16.38 -13.64
CA PHE A 577 -18.80 16.58 -12.21
C PHE A 577 -17.71 17.38 -11.50
N THR A 578 -18.06 17.93 -10.35
CA THR A 578 -17.08 18.51 -9.41
C THR A 578 -17.20 17.75 -8.10
N CYS A 579 -16.11 17.18 -7.59
CA CYS A 579 -16.10 16.59 -6.27
C CYS A 579 -15.51 17.54 -5.24
N GLU A 580 -16.18 17.65 -4.10
CA GLU A 580 -15.75 18.48 -2.98
C GLU A 580 -15.31 17.61 -1.80
N PRO A 581 -14.29 18.08 -1.03
CA PRO A 581 -13.89 17.38 0.19
C PRO A 581 -14.97 17.49 1.25
N MET A 582 -15.11 16.46 2.06
CA MET A 582 -15.92 16.53 3.28
C MET A 582 -15.33 17.56 4.25
N LYS A 583 -16.19 18.34 4.93
CA LYS A 583 -15.78 19.42 5.84
C LYS A 583 -16.53 19.34 7.15
N ILE A 584 -15.84 19.59 8.27
CA ILE A 584 -16.49 19.90 9.55
C ILE A 584 -17.03 21.32 9.45
N THR A 585 -18.33 21.48 9.69
CA THR A 585 -19.04 22.77 9.61
C THR A 585 -19.27 23.39 10.98
N SER A 586 -19.21 22.59 12.05
CA SER A 586 -19.30 23.03 13.44
C SER A 586 -18.52 22.09 14.34
N PRO A 587 -17.75 22.61 15.31
CA PRO A 587 -17.33 24.00 15.47
C PRO A 587 -16.48 24.48 14.29
N ALA A 588 -16.31 25.79 14.11
CA ALA A 588 -15.44 26.34 13.07
C ALA A 588 -13.96 26.04 13.38
N THR A 589 -13.15 25.87 12.34
CA THR A 589 -11.69 25.68 12.49
C THR A 589 -11.08 26.86 13.24
N GLY A 590 -10.26 26.57 14.27
CA GLY A 590 -9.62 27.57 15.13
C GLY A 590 -10.57 28.21 16.15
N ALA A 591 -11.81 27.70 16.29
CA ALA A 591 -12.76 28.25 17.27
C ALA A 591 -12.19 28.19 18.69
N SER A 592 -12.36 29.25 19.45
CA SER A 592 -12.02 29.36 20.86
C SER A 592 -13.28 29.42 21.74
N ASN A 593 -13.15 29.13 23.02
CA ASN A 593 -14.25 29.10 23.99
C ASN A 593 -15.37 28.13 23.60
N VAL A 594 -15.03 27.01 22.97
CA VAL A 594 -15.96 25.95 22.60
C VAL A 594 -16.45 25.24 23.88
N GLU A 595 -17.76 24.94 23.96
CA GLU A 595 -18.33 24.22 25.10
C GLU A 595 -17.63 22.87 25.30
N LEU A 596 -17.65 22.30 26.54
CA LEU A 596 -17.06 20.99 26.80
C LEU A 596 -17.88 19.84 26.19
N THR A 597 -19.11 20.11 25.81
CA THR A 597 -19.98 19.17 25.08
C THR A 597 -20.39 19.77 23.74
N PRO A 598 -19.42 19.96 22.80
CA PRO A 598 -19.73 20.60 21.52
C PRO A 598 -20.56 19.67 20.65
N GLN A 599 -21.48 20.23 19.87
CA GLN A 599 -22.08 19.52 18.75
C GLN A 599 -21.18 19.69 17.53
N PHE A 600 -20.59 18.58 17.09
CA PHE A 600 -19.95 18.53 15.79
C PHE A 600 -20.99 18.32 14.70
N ALA A 601 -20.79 19.00 13.59
CA ALA A 601 -21.55 18.79 12.36
C ALA A 601 -20.58 18.85 11.17
N TRP A 602 -20.89 18.11 10.12
CA TRP A 602 -20.08 18.04 8.91
C TRP A 602 -20.94 17.88 7.66
N SER A 603 -20.33 18.07 6.47
CA SER A 603 -21.02 17.86 5.21
C SER A 603 -21.35 16.37 5.03
N GLN A 604 -22.54 16.07 4.51
CA GLN A 604 -22.92 14.70 4.19
C GLN A 604 -22.01 14.12 3.10
N ALA A 605 -21.45 12.92 3.33
CA ALA A 605 -20.57 12.27 2.39
C ALA A 605 -21.35 11.45 1.34
N ALA A 606 -22.39 10.75 1.75
CA ALA A 606 -23.33 10.00 0.91
C ALA A 606 -24.49 9.49 1.76
N ASP A 607 -25.58 9.09 1.13
CA ASP A 607 -26.68 8.39 1.82
C ASP A 607 -26.19 7.01 2.29
N GLY A 608 -26.45 6.69 3.56
CA GLY A 608 -26.02 5.43 4.17
C GLY A 608 -24.55 5.37 4.59
N ALA A 609 -23.78 6.45 4.46
CA ALA A 609 -22.41 6.51 4.96
C ALA A 609 -22.34 6.40 6.48
N LEU A 610 -21.34 5.67 6.98
CA LEU A 610 -21.01 5.57 8.39
C LEU A 610 -19.84 6.50 8.69
N TYR A 611 -20.01 7.38 9.67
CA TYR A 611 -19.02 8.39 10.06
C TYR A 611 -18.32 7.98 11.34
N THR A 612 -17.02 8.25 11.43
CA THR A 612 -16.23 8.16 12.66
C THR A 612 -15.66 9.54 12.98
N LEU A 613 -16.16 10.16 14.06
CA LEU A 613 -15.57 11.39 14.61
C LEU A 613 -14.45 11.01 15.55
N ASN A 614 -13.24 11.52 15.31
CA ASN A 614 -12.07 11.40 16.16
C ASN A 614 -11.71 12.78 16.72
N ILE A 615 -11.39 12.85 18.01
CA ILE A 615 -10.90 14.05 18.69
C ILE A 615 -9.65 13.71 19.47
N SER A 616 -8.57 14.46 19.27
CA SER A 616 -7.26 14.25 19.88
C SER A 616 -6.65 15.57 20.37
N SER A 617 -5.89 15.51 21.45
CA SER A 617 -5.01 16.62 21.88
C SER A 617 -3.74 16.74 21.02
N LYS A 618 -3.50 15.77 20.12
CA LYS A 618 -2.35 15.73 19.22
C LYS A 618 -2.77 16.03 17.78
N SER A 619 -2.08 16.94 17.11
CA SER A 619 -2.35 17.31 15.71
C SER A 619 -2.18 16.16 14.72
N THR A 620 -1.41 15.13 15.09
CA THR A 620 -1.19 13.94 14.28
C THR A 620 -2.37 12.96 14.31
N MET A 621 -3.38 13.20 15.15
CA MET A 621 -4.52 12.30 15.39
C MET A 621 -4.13 10.90 15.90
N ALA A 622 -2.88 10.71 16.34
CA ALA A 622 -2.42 9.43 16.88
C ALA A 622 -3.10 9.18 18.24
N SER A 623 -3.79 8.04 18.36
CA SER A 623 -4.52 7.61 19.56
C SER A 623 -5.50 8.69 20.06
N PRO A 624 -6.61 8.96 19.34
CA PRO A 624 -7.57 9.97 19.74
C PRO A 624 -8.19 9.63 21.11
N GLU A 625 -8.31 10.63 21.97
CA GLU A 625 -8.91 10.51 23.29
C GLU A 625 -10.42 10.27 23.23
N TYR A 626 -11.06 10.68 22.14
CA TYR A 626 -12.46 10.42 21.88
C TYR A 626 -12.67 9.97 20.44
N SER A 627 -13.33 8.83 20.27
CA SER A 627 -13.71 8.30 18.97
C SER A 627 -15.13 7.74 19.04
N VAL A 628 -15.97 8.08 18.06
CA VAL A 628 -17.37 7.62 18.01
C VAL A 628 -17.82 7.40 16.58
N GLN A 629 -18.59 6.34 16.36
CA GLN A 629 -19.27 6.07 15.10
C GLN A 629 -20.72 6.54 15.14
N THR A 630 -21.20 7.11 14.01
CA THR A 630 -22.59 7.56 13.84
C THR A 630 -23.00 7.48 12.36
N SER A 631 -24.28 7.28 12.09
CA SER A 631 -24.86 7.37 10.74
C SER A 631 -25.38 8.77 10.40
N SER A 632 -25.38 9.69 11.37
CA SER A 632 -25.82 11.07 11.16
C SER A 632 -24.64 11.99 10.86
N PRO A 633 -24.79 13.04 10.04
CA PRO A 633 -23.72 13.98 9.72
C PRO A 633 -23.49 15.00 10.87
N PHE A 634 -23.78 14.61 12.09
CA PHE A 634 -23.50 15.36 13.31
C PHE A 634 -23.39 14.44 14.52
N HIS A 635 -22.73 14.91 15.58
CA HIS A 635 -22.64 14.22 16.85
C HIS A 635 -22.45 15.19 18.01
N GLN A 636 -23.16 14.97 19.10
CA GLN A 636 -23.02 15.71 20.38
C GLN A 636 -21.96 15.00 21.23
N VAL A 637 -20.85 15.65 21.52
CA VAL A 637 -19.83 15.08 22.43
C VAL A 637 -20.44 14.97 23.83
N PRO A 638 -20.40 13.79 24.46
CA PRO A 638 -20.91 13.60 25.81
C PRO A 638 -20.11 14.37 26.86
N LYS A 639 -20.72 14.58 28.03
CA LYS A 639 -20.00 15.10 29.19
C LYS A 639 -18.76 14.32 29.54
N PHE A 640 -17.78 14.99 30.11
CA PHE A 640 -16.52 14.40 30.63
C PHE A 640 -15.61 13.77 29.57
N LYS A 641 -15.75 14.14 28.29
CA LYS A 641 -14.87 13.69 27.24
C LYS A 641 -13.78 14.70 26.88
N LEU A 642 -14.02 15.97 27.13
CA LEU A 642 -13.08 17.05 26.84
C LEU A 642 -12.71 17.81 28.11
N ALA A 643 -11.42 18.16 28.25
CA ALA A 643 -10.92 19.02 29.30
C ALA A 643 -11.11 20.50 28.94
N GLY A 644 -11.27 21.35 29.97
CA GLY A 644 -11.37 22.79 29.79
C GLY A 644 -10.05 23.44 29.42
N GLY A 645 -10.11 24.58 28.70
CA GLY A 645 -8.94 25.36 28.29
C GLY A 645 -7.94 24.63 27.42
N THR A 646 -8.35 23.56 26.76
CA THR A 646 -7.47 22.65 26.02
C THR A 646 -7.71 22.78 24.52
N THR A 647 -6.62 22.82 23.74
CA THR A 647 -6.69 22.77 22.28
C THR A 647 -6.75 21.31 21.84
N TYR A 648 -7.79 21.00 21.10
CA TYR A 648 -8.05 19.70 20.48
C TYR A 648 -7.99 19.81 18.96
N TYR A 649 -7.74 18.68 18.34
CA TYR A 649 -7.83 18.47 16.91
C TYR A 649 -8.94 17.46 16.62
N ALA A 650 -9.70 17.69 15.56
CA ALA A 650 -10.80 16.81 15.18
C ALA A 650 -10.74 16.44 13.70
N GLN A 651 -11.13 15.22 13.40
CA GLN A 651 -11.27 14.70 12.04
C GLN A 651 -12.48 13.77 11.97
N VAL A 652 -13.20 13.82 10.87
CA VAL A 652 -14.27 12.86 10.57
C VAL A 652 -13.87 12.02 9.38
N VAL A 653 -13.98 10.71 9.53
CA VAL A 653 -13.80 9.73 8.46
C VAL A 653 -15.18 9.16 8.12
N ALA A 654 -15.56 9.18 6.85
CA ALA A 654 -16.77 8.55 6.34
C ALA A 654 -16.43 7.28 5.58
N LYS A 655 -17.25 6.25 5.70
CA LYS A 655 -17.13 4.98 4.98
C LYS A 655 -18.47 4.58 4.36
N LEU A 656 -18.41 4.12 3.09
CA LEU A 656 -19.56 3.53 2.38
C LEU A 656 -19.04 2.35 1.54
N GLY A 657 -19.38 1.12 1.94
CA GLY A 657 -18.77 -0.09 1.38
C GLY A 657 -17.24 -0.05 1.55
N GLU A 658 -16.51 -0.19 0.47
CA GLU A 658 -15.04 -0.05 0.46
C GLU A 658 -14.56 1.39 0.20
N GLY A 659 -15.45 2.31 -0.13
CA GLY A 659 -15.13 3.73 -0.31
C GLY A 659 -14.95 4.46 1.01
N THR A 660 -13.96 5.33 1.08
CA THR A 660 -13.66 6.18 2.25
C THR A 660 -13.48 7.63 1.82
N ASP A 661 -13.87 8.56 2.69
CA ASP A 661 -13.60 9.98 2.57
C ASP A 661 -13.30 10.53 3.97
N GLN A 662 -12.58 11.64 4.06
CA GLN A 662 -12.24 12.24 5.36
C GLN A 662 -12.12 13.75 5.25
N THR A 663 -12.38 14.42 6.38
CA THR A 663 -12.16 15.86 6.51
C THR A 663 -10.67 16.15 6.72
N ASP A 664 -10.26 17.39 6.40
CA ASP A 664 -9.02 17.90 6.97
C ASP A 664 -9.07 17.87 8.50
N VAL A 665 -7.91 17.78 9.13
CA VAL A 665 -7.79 17.91 10.58
C VAL A 665 -8.00 19.38 10.95
N MET A 666 -9.02 19.64 11.77
CA MET A 666 -9.32 20.99 12.27
C MET A 666 -8.94 21.12 13.75
N SER A 667 -8.61 22.33 14.20
CA SER A 667 -8.34 22.61 15.61
C SER A 667 -9.47 23.43 16.24
N PHE A 668 -9.68 23.27 17.56
CA PHE A 668 -10.54 24.10 18.37
C PHE A 668 -10.02 24.13 19.80
N THR A 669 -10.36 25.18 20.57
CA THR A 669 -9.97 25.29 21.97
C THR A 669 -11.22 25.38 22.84
N THR A 670 -11.31 24.47 23.81
CA THR A 670 -12.42 24.44 24.76
C THR A 670 -12.38 25.63 25.72
N LYS A 671 -13.55 26.03 26.20
CA LYS A 671 -13.65 27.08 27.24
C LYS A 671 -13.04 26.56 28.55
N ASN A 672 -12.44 27.48 29.32
CA ASN A 672 -12.01 27.17 30.66
C ASN A 672 -13.24 27.22 31.59
N VAL A 673 -13.59 26.08 32.19
CA VAL A 673 -14.73 25.95 33.09
C VAL A 673 -14.24 25.81 34.51
N VAL A 674 -14.70 26.66 35.39
CA VAL A 674 -14.46 26.53 36.83
C VAL A 674 -15.58 25.65 37.40
N PRO A 675 -15.28 24.39 37.80
CA PRO A 675 -16.29 23.54 38.39
C PRO A 675 -16.75 24.08 39.74
N PRO A 676 -17.99 23.82 40.17
CA PRO A 676 -18.43 24.14 41.52
C PRO A 676 -17.60 23.37 42.57
N VAL A 677 -17.68 23.78 43.83
CA VAL A 677 -17.06 23.01 44.91
C VAL A 677 -17.66 21.59 45.00
N PRO A 678 -16.86 20.54 45.29
CA PRO A 678 -17.35 19.16 45.32
C PRO A 678 -18.50 18.99 46.35
N VAL A 679 -19.52 18.24 45.98
CA VAL A 679 -20.62 17.83 46.87
C VAL A 679 -20.46 16.33 47.15
N PHE A 680 -20.41 15.96 48.44
CA PHE A 680 -20.26 14.56 48.83
C PHE A 680 -21.49 13.73 48.51
N VAL A 681 -21.30 12.58 47.88
CA VAL A 681 -22.25 11.48 47.75
C VAL A 681 -22.05 10.49 48.90
N LYS A 682 -20.81 10.25 49.31
CA LYS A 682 -20.46 9.48 50.50
C LYS A 682 -19.23 10.11 51.20
N PRO A 683 -19.27 10.46 52.45
CA PRO A 683 -20.40 10.34 53.37
C PRO A 683 -21.54 11.30 53.03
N ASP A 684 -22.75 10.77 53.01
CA ASP A 684 -24.01 11.52 52.68
C ASP A 684 -24.52 12.37 53.89
N ALA A 685 -24.11 12.00 55.09
CA ALA A 685 -24.46 12.70 56.33
C ALA A 685 -23.27 12.72 57.33
N ASP A 686 -23.34 13.63 58.29
CA ASP A 686 -22.38 13.67 59.37
C ASP A 686 -22.61 12.53 60.41
N GLY A 687 -21.50 11.94 60.88
CA GLY A 687 -21.54 10.93 61.92
C GLY A 687 -21.71 9.49 61.41
N VAL A 688 -21.74 9.26 60.08
CA VAL A 688 -21.79 7.91 59.52
C VAL A 688 -20.51 7.14 59.84
N THR A 689 -20.61 5.80 59.90
CA THR A 689 -19.46 4.92 60.01
C THR A 689 -19.01 4.50 58.62
N LEU A 690 -17.70 4.64 58.35
CA LEU A 690 -17.04 4.17 57.14
C LEU A 690 -15.96 3.17 57.49
N HIS A 691 -15.85 2.10 56.76
CA HIS A 691 -14.86 1.04 56.87
C HIS A 691 -13.67 1.26 55.91
N ALA A 692 -12.59 0.54 56.13
CA ALA A 692 -11.40 0.62 55.29
C ALA A 692 -11.70 0.28 53.80
N SER A 693 -12.69 -0.59 53.56
CA SER A 693 -13.19 -0.97 52.21
C SER A 693 -14.15 0.06 51.60
N ASP A 694 -14.65 1.01 52.40
CA ASP A 694 -15.55 2.04 51.87
C ASP A 694 -14.77 3.11 51.15
N ALA A 695 -15.48 3.79 50.22
CA ALA A 695 -14.93 4.87 49.48
C ALA A 695 -15.62 6.21 49.78
N ILE A 696 -14.85 7.28 49.74
CA ILE A 696 -15.33 8.64 49.71
C ILE A 696 -15.70 8.99 48.29
N SER A 697 -16.87 9.50 48.03
CA SER A 697 -17.34 9.88 46.68
C SER A 697 -18.00 11.27 46.67
N VAL A 698 -17.82 11.94 45.53
CA VAL A 698 -18.45 13.25 45.26
C VAL A 698 -19.18 13.21 43.93
N VAL A 699 -20.07 14.18 43.72
CA VAL A 699 -20.77 14.37 42.42
C VAL A 699 -19.72 14.78 41.36
N PRO A 700 -19.64 14.08 40.22
CA PRO A 700 -18.74 14.52 39.15
C PRO A 700 -19.20 15.82 38.51
N GLU A 701 -18.24 16.73 38.25
CA GLU A 701 -18.52 18.04 37.65
C GLU A 701 -17.70 18.30 36.40
N GLU A 702 -18.28 18.88 35.37
CA GLU A 702 -17.56 19.26 34.17
C GLU A 702 -16.51 20.34 34.43
N GLY A 703 -15.38 20.27 33.72
CA GLY A 703 -14.25 21.17 33.92
C GLY A 703 -13.29 20.73 35.01
N ALA A 704 -13.67 19.76 35.87
CA ALA A 704 -12.74 19.15 36.81
C ALA A 704 -11.74 18.25 36.07
N GLN A 705 -10.45 18.42 36.38
CA GLN A 705 -9.34 17.59 35.84
C GLN A 705 -8.84 16.55 36.81
N SER A 706 -8.86 16.90 38.12
CA SER A 706 -8.57 15.97 39.18
C SER A 706 -9.39 16.31 40.42
N LEU A 707 -9.55 15.32 41.31
CA LEU A 707 -10.18 15.48 42.60
C LEU A 707 -9.14 15.26 43.70
N ARG A 708 -9.02 16.19 44.63
CA ARG A 708 -8.27 16.02 45.83
C ARG A 708 -9.19 15.86 47.04
N VAL A 709 -9.04 14.72 47.73
CA VAL A 709 -9.75 14.44 49.00
C VAL A 709 -8.77 14.46 50.14
N GLU A 710 -9.16 15.05 51.26
CA GLU A 710 -8.36 15.10 52.47
C GLU A 710 -9.25 14.67 53.66
N ILE A 711 -8.68 13.79 54.54
CA ILE A 711 -9.27 13.42 55.83
C ILE A 711 -8.35 13.80 56.97
N SER A 712 -8.88 14.25 58.07
CA SER A 712 -8.06 14.61 59.24
C SER A 712 -8.87 14.45 60.56
N THR A 713 -8.16 14.19 61.66
CA THR A 713 -8.77 14.21 62.99
C THR A 713 -8.94 15.65 63.54
N SER A 714 -8.52 16.68 62.79
CA SER A 714 -8.58 18.07 63.15
C SER A 714 -9.21 18.91 62.03
N LEU A 715 -10.07 19.83 62.36
CA LEU A 715 -10.70 20.82 61.48
C LEU A 715 -9.70 21.72 60.74
N SER A 716 -8.50 21.90 61.24
CA SER A 716 -7.46 22.70 60.61
C SER A 716 -6.68 21.96 59.57
N PHE A 717 -6.91 20.64 59.41
CA PHE A 717 -6.21 19.75 58.41
C PHE A 717 -4.69 19.92 58.42
N PRO A 718 -4.01 19.82 59.60
CA PRO A 718 -2.56 19.98 59.65
C PRO A 718 -1.85 18.79 58.95
N THR A 719 -0.73 19.04 58.31
CA THR A 719 -0.02 18.05 57.47
C THR A 719 0.29 16.73 58.20
N ARG A 720 0.55 16.78 59.51
CA ARG A 720 0.89 15.60 60.33
C ARG A 720 -0.32 14.68 60.67
N THR A 721 -1.54 15.14 60.44
CA THR A 721 -2.77 14.37 60.76
C THR A 721 -3.73 14.35 59.57
N THR A 722 -3.23 14.61 58.37
CA THR A 722 -4.05 14.67 57.18
C THR A 722 -3.60 13.61 56.19
N TRP A 723 -4.50 12.73 55.79
CA TRP A 723 -4.35 11.77 54.69
C TRP A 723 -4.94 12.38 53.42
N LYS A 724 -4.32 12.09 52.28
CA LYS A 724 -4.68 12.68 50.96
C LYS A 724 -4.77 11.61 49.92
N ALA A 725 -5.69 11.80 48.98
CA ALA A 725 -5.65 11.13 47.73
C ALA A 725 -5.92 12.16 46.62
N THR A 726 -5.28 11.98 45.49
CA THR A 726 -5.53 12.75 44.24
C THR A 726 -5.83 11.75 43.12
N LEU A 727 -6.96 11.97 42.48
CA LEU A 727 -7.37 11.19 41.31
C LEU A 727 -7.16 12.06 40.08
N ASP A 728 -6.27 11.65 39.20
CA ASP A 728 -5.85 12.41 38.01
C ASP A 728 -6.62 12.03 36.75
N GLU A 729 -7.38 10.92 36.77
CA GLU A 729 -8.17 10.47 35.61
C GLU A 729 -9.63 10.26 35.99
N GLY A 730 -10.47 10.82 35.16
CA GLY A 730 -11.91 10.63 35.26
C GLY A 730 -12.51 11.34 36.46
N VAL A 731 -13.51 12.09 36.22
CA VAL A 731 -14.25 12.95 37.15
C VAL A 731 -15.02 12.15 38.19
N PHE A 732 -14.73 10.86 38.32
CA PHE A 732 -15.42 9.96 39.22
C PHE A 732 -14.62 9.78 40.48
N ALA A 733 -14.86 10.42 41.25
CA ALA A 733 -14.64 10.79 42.51
C ALA A 733 -15.08 9.72 43.55
N THR A 734 -14.44 8.56 43.44
CA THR A 734 -14.57 7.51 44.45
C THR A 734 -13.17 7.12 44.89
N VAL A 735 -12.81 7.52 46.09
CA VAL A 735 -11.50 7.21 46.69
C VAL A 735 -11.69 6.21 47.81
N PRO A 736 -11.15 4.98 47.68
CA PRO A 736 -11.12 4.03 48.81
C PRO A 736 -10.33 4.64 49.98
N ILE A 737 -10.88 4.59 51.18
CA ILE A 737 -10.23 5.17 52.38
C ILE A 737 -8.88 4.48 52.62
N GLY A 738 -8.80 3.19 52.32
CA GLY A 738 -7.58 2.41 52.47
C GLY A 738 -6.41 2.83 51.54
N GLU A 739 -6.70 3.57 50.46
CA GLU A 739 -5.70 4.06 49.48
C GLU A 739 -5.19 5.49 49.79
N MET A 740 -5.73 6.13 50.83
CA MET A 740 -5.31 7.49 51.16
C MET A 740 -3.92 7.47 51.79
N THR A 741 -3.02 8.32 51.29
CA THR A 741 -1.62 8.43 51.74
C THR A 741 -1.45 9.48 52.85
N GLY A 742 -0.66 9.15 53.90
CA GLY A 742 -0.40 10.06 55.01
C GLY A 742 0.59 9.46 56.02
N THR A 743 0.64 10.00 57.24
CA THR A 743 1.50 9.51 58.34
C THR A 743 0.87 8.30 59.04
N GLY A 744 0.99 7.12 58.43
CA GLY A 744 0.40 5.89 58.92
C GLY A 744 -1.04 5.67 58.40
N SER A 745 -1.69 4.57 58.78
CA SER A 745 -3.09 4.30 58.43
C SER A 745 -4.04 5.08 59.35
N PRO A 746 -5.26 5.43 58.89
CA PRO A 746 -6.29 5.96 59.77
C PRO A 746 -6.53 5.04 60.97
N ALA A 747 -6.64 5.61 62.17
CA ALA A 747 -6.78 4.87 63.41
C ALA A 747 -8.23 4.39 63.60
N ASP A 748 -8.40 3.13 63.98
CA ASP A 748 -9.67 2.51 64.30
C ASP A 748 -10.43 3.22 65.38
N GLY A 749 -11.74 3.33 65.20
CA GLY A 749 -12.67 3.97 66.15
C GLY A 749 -12.58 5.52 66.22
N LYS A 750 -11.70 6.14 65.44
CA LYS A 750 -11.54 7.60 65.45
C LYS A 750 -12.51 8.29 64.49
N THR A 751 -12.88 9.52 64.85
CA THR A 751 -13.68 10.42 64.04
C THR A 751 -12.77 11.29 63.15
N TYR A 752 -13.16 11.40 61.92
CA TYR A 752 -12.41 12.17 60.91
C TYR A 752 -13.31 13.22 60.27
N TYR A 753 -12.73 14.35 59.94
CA TYR A 753 -13.29 15.36 59.06
C TYR A 753 -12.80 15.05 57.63
N VAL A 754 -13.69 15.18 56.64
CA VAL A 754 -13.34 15.02 55.21
C VAL A 754 -13.73 16.26 54.46
N ARG A 755 -12.86 16.71 53.56
CA ARG A 755 -13.11 17.78 52.61
C ARG A 755 -12.53 17.42 51.24
N ALA A 756 -13.07 18.02 50.21
CA ALA A 756 -12.61 17.79 48.83
C ALA A 756 -12.56 19.08 48.02
N ARG A 757 -11.74 19.11 46.99
CA ARG A 757 -11.69 20.20 45.97
C ARG A 757 -11.29 19.66 44.62
N TYR A 758 -11.77 20.31 43.55
CA TYR A 758 -11.36 20.00 42.21
C TYR A 758 -10.16 20.85 41.80
N ALA A 759 -9.24 20.23 41.02
CA ALA A 759 -8.33 20.97 40.17
C ALA A 759 -9.00 21.22 38.81
N TYR A 760 -8.73 22.38 38.21
CA TYR A 760 -9.24 22.79 36.91
C TYR A 760 -8.23 23.65 36.16
N GLY A 761 -8.46 23.91 34.87
CA GLY A 761 -7.60 24.73 34.03
C GLY A 761 -7.20 23.98 32.74
N THR A 762 -6.06 24.36 32.16
CA THR A 762 -5.56 23.71 30.93
C THR A 762 -5.01 22.31 31.25
N ALA A 763 -5.40 21.31 30.49
CA ALA A 763 -4.91 19.95 30.63
C ALA A 763 -3.36 19.91 30.51
N GLY A 764 -2.72 19.12 31.41
CA GLY A 764 -1.26 19.01 31.46
C GLY A 764 -0.53 20.19 32.11
N SER A 765 -1.25 21.16 32.65
CA SER A 765 -0.64 22.27 33.40
C SER A 765 0.05 21.75 34.68
N THR A 766 1.31 22.11 34.88
CA THR A 766 2.07 21.79 36.10
C THR A 766 1.58 22.60 37.30
N THR A 767 0.74 23.61 37.11
CA THR A 767 0.17 24.50 38.14
C THR A 767 -1.35 24.63 37.93
N PRO A 768 -2.14 23.60 38.24
CA PRO A 768 -3.59 23.67 38.10
C PRO A 768 -4.17 24.69 39.12
N SER A 769 -5.24 25.36 38.72
CA SER A 769 -6.08 26.09 39.66
C SER A 769 -6.96 25.13 40.48
N TYR A 770 -7.38 25.56 41.67
CA TYR A 770 -8.23 24.72 42.52
C TYR A 770 -9.49 25.48 42.91
N THR A 771 -10.58 24.74 43.01
CA THR A 771 -11.79 25.27 43.69
C THR A 771 -11.50 25.47 45.16
N ASP A 772 -12.36 26.23 45.85
CA ASP A 772 -12.45 26.16 47.30
C ASP A 772 -12.70 24.70 47.74
N TYR A 773 -12.33 24.37 48.96
CA TYR A 773 -12.74 23.12 49.57
C TYR A 773 -14.24 23.07 49.76
N SER A 774 -14.82 21.89 49.60
CA SER A 774 -16.22 21.59 50.00
C SER A 774 -16.43 21.91 51.49
N PRO A 775 -17.64 22.17 51.95
CA PRO A 775 -17.98 21.99 53.34
C PRO A 775 -17.50 20.62 53.80
N TYR A 776 -16.90 20.54 55.00
CA TYR A 776 -16.47 19.28 55.55
C TYR A 776 -17.67 18.40 55.92
N ARG A 777 -17.42 17.04 55.90
CA ARG A 777 -18.28 16.04 56.48
C ARG A 777 -17.53 15.34 57.64
N ILE A 778 -18.29 14.67 58.50
CA ILE A 778 -17.75 13.98 59.66
C ILE A 778 -18.12 12.48 59.52
N PHE A 779 -17.13 11.59 59.73
CA PHE A 779 -17.37 10.17 59.76
C PHE A 779 -16.52 9.48 60.81
N LYS A 780 -17.00 8.35 61.35
CA LYS A 780 -16.22 7.47 62.24
C LYS A 780 -15.54 6.38 61.35
N TYR A 781 -14.24 6.27 61.47
CA TYR A 781 -13.53 5.24 60.73
C TYR A 781 -13.44 3.95 61.57
N VAL A 782 -13.78 2.81 60.96
CA VAL A 782 -13.65 1.47 61.54
C VAL A 782 -12.80 0.63 60.60
N LYS A 783 -11.72 0.07 61.16
CA LYS A 783 -10.88 -0.83 60.41
C LYS A 783 -11.61 -2.14 60.17
N ALA A 784 -11.60 -2.65 58.92
CA ALA A 784 -12.18 -3.95 58.63
C ALA A 784 -11.49 -5.05 59.45
N ILE A 785 -12.27 -5.89 60.09
CA ILE A 785 -11.79 -7.06 60.81
C ILE A 785 -11.67 -8.22 59.81
N PRO A 786 -10.52 -8.89 59.65
CA PRO A 786 -10.40 -10.03 58.79
C PRO A 786 -11.43 -11.11 59.16
N GLY A 787 -12.32 -11.47 58.25
CA GLY A 787 -13.39 -12.45 58.46
C GLY A 787 -14.77 -11.83 58.77
N ASP A 788 -14.88 -10.52 58.97
CA ASP A 788 -16.14 -9.77 59.13
C ASP A 788 -16.66 -9.42 57.75
N VAL A 789 -17.38 -10.35 57.12
CA VAL A 789 -17.85 -10.24 55.72
C VAL A 789 -19.10 -9.37 55.63
N ASP A 790 -19.91 -9.33 56.67
CA ASP A 790 -21.13 -8.50 56.71
C ASP A 790 -20.83 -7.07 57.28
N ALA A 791 -19.60 -6.81 57.65
CA ALA A 791 -19.11 -5.52 58.13
C ALA A 791 -19.84 -5.00 59.38
N ASN A 792 -20.35 -5.91 60.24
CA ASN A 792 -21.02 -5.54 61.47
C ASN A 792 -20.06 -5.31 62.64
N GLY A 793 -18.77 -5.56 62.49
CA GLY A 793 -17.69 -5.36 63.49
C GLY A 793 -17.48 -6.55 64.40
N VAL A 794 -18.05 -7.73 64.10
CA VAL A 794 -17.91 -8.97 64.87
C VAL A 794 -17.80 -10.16 63.95
N VAL A 795 -16.69 -10.89 63.97
CA VAL A 795 -16.54 -12.13 63.23
C VAL A 795 -17.37 -13.24 63.85
N ASN A 796 -18.44 -13.68 63.19
CA ASN A 796 -19.32 -14.73 63.69
C ASN A 796 -19.98 -15.49 62.54
N VAL A 797 -21.00 -16.33 62.81
CA VAL A 797 -21.67 -17.18 61.82
C VAL A 797 -22.44 -16.40 60.75
N SER A 798 -22.80 -15.10 61.03
CA SER A 798 -23.45 -14.28 59.99
C SER A 798 -22.51 -13.91 58.83
N ASP A 799 -21.21 -13.84 59.11
CA ASP A 799 -20.20 -13.62 58.08
C ASP A 799 -20.08 -14.78 57.13
N ILE A 800 -20.22 -16.02 57.64
CA ILE A 800 -20.24 -17.20 56.78
C ILE A 800 -21.47 -17.18 55.89
N THR A 801 -22.62 -16.76 56.41
CA THR A 801 -23.86 -16.62 55.65
C THR A 801 -23.74 -15.52 54.59
N ALA A 802 -23.13 -14.40 54.92
CA ALA A 802 -22.88 -13.32 53.98
C ALA A 802 -21.92 -13.77 52.88
N LEU A 803 -20.86 -14.52 53.18
CA LEU A 803 -19.90 -15.07 52.23
C LEU A 803 -20.56 -16.08 51.29
N VAL A 804 -21.41 -16.99 51.83
CA VAL A 804 -22.16 -17.95 51.03
C VAL A 804 -23.13 -17.25 50.08
N ASN A 805 -23.84 -16.23 50.53
CA ASN A 805 -24.75 -15.45 49.68
C ASN A 805 -24.01 -14.68 48.60
N MET A 806 -22.82 -14.16 48.87
CA MET A 806 -21.97 -13.53 47.86
C MET A 806 -21.51 -14.53 46.80
N ILE A 807 -21.12 -15.73 47.20
CA ILE A 807 -20.69 -16.80 46.29
C ILE A 807 -21.85 -17.31 45.43
N LEU A 808 -23.07 -17.38 45.99
CA LEU A 808 -24.25 -17.84 45.27
C LEU A 808 -24.88 -16.77 44.35
N ALA A 809 -24.49 -15.51 44.48
CA ALA A 809 -24.96 -14.41 43.67
C ALA A 809 -24.09 -14.21 42.38
N HIS A 810 -23.00 -14.94 42.25
CA HIS A 810 -22.13 -15.04 41.08
C HIS A 810 -22.33 -16.44 40.42
#